data_5f45435dd538fdee7db20f954cc7d684
#
_entry.id   5f45435dd538fdee7db20f954cc7d684
#
_cell.length_a   1.000
_cell.length_b   1.000
_cell.length_c   1.000
_cell.angle_alpha   90.00
_cell.angle_beta   90.00
_cell.angle_gamma   90.00
#
_symmetry.space_group_name_H-M   'P 1'
#
loop_
_entity.id
_entity.type
_entity.pdbx_description
1 polymer ?
#
loop_
_entity_poly.entity_id
_entity_poly.type
_entity_poly.pdbx_seq_one_letter_code
_entity_poly.pdbx_strand_id
1 'polypeptide(L)'
;MRAVRLRTEYLKDPIGIDLLSPRFSWNCEDGVRQEAYEIDVTAGDGTLIRNSGKVVSDRMHLIDLDGYMPKSRDIVRWKVRLMEDGVWGEWSDEASFEMGLLKPEDWKAKWITGDYRPDKKTKYPADCFFRQVSLEGNKAVKKARVYTTACGIYEITINGEKAGDFCLAPGYTDYNKRIQYQTIDVTDIVKRAGGSLDIMAELASGWYRGSIGAHGLRCEYGTETKLLFQMEVTYEDDSCQVICSDDSWKWSNDGGIRYADNKDGEYVDANLRPSFSGNAKITGHHVIPTASNNVSLTRHEHFPGEYSKSPSGKMIVNFGQNMAGHVLMRFTAKKGQLVRLRFGELLGNDGELSQKNIQCISKKKITPLQEVLYVCKDGLNSYTTRFAIFGFQYVEIETGKFTFDDRDYFKDYYRDVRQRYPEATEPVGLDDIKIEAIAVYSDIEELGFFESSNRLLNQFVHATKWSTKSNSADIPTDCPTRERHGWTGDAQIFFKTASYLFDYAAFSQKYLRDVYDWQKKNGKLPQIAPYGGVDFYMQTMNGSVGWSDVGVLIPYYFYEMNGDERILEEYYDRMKLYASFMQKRCGRWGGVYARPTGVKGPYKRFIVNKGQSYDEWAEPQDVKAFHWTDFAAPHPEVQTAYTAHIMRIMCDVARITGHEEDIAGYREYEEGCTMAYRELVRQKGFELDTDRQARLVRPLAFGLLDDETAEYAKQRLLKALEHYDYRLGTGFLSTPLIMELLSGIDIDSAYRLLENEKIPGWLSMPKAGATTIWEAWEGANAVGEVASLNHYSKGVLCEWLFSGMCGIKVDGVNHFSIRPMHGGSFTYASAEYTSVYGRVKSSWRRENGKTIYEIEVPANTTATVRIGTDITELVEAGKHVYEEVSTLRQ
;
A
#
# COMPACT_ATOMS: atom_id res chain seq x y z
N MET A 1 2.47 -33.19 14.16
CA MET A 1 2.06 -31.95 13.46
C MET A 1 1.40 -30.99 14.42
N ARG A 2 1.71 -29.68 14.36
CA ARG A 2 1.14 -28.62 15.18
C ARG A 2 0.66 -27.45 14.30
N ALA A 3 -0.47 -26.81 14.69
CA ALA A 3 -0.92 -25.59 14.04
C ALA A 3 -0.22 -24.36 14.62
N VAL A 4 0.25 -23.49 13.73
CA VAL A 4 0.95 -22.23 14.06
C VAL A 4 0.41 -21.08 13.20
N ARG A 5 0.82 -19.84 13.46
CA ARG A 5 0.45 -18.66 12.68
C ARG A 5 -1.07 -18.55 12.50
N LEU A 6 -1.83 -18.66 13.60
CA LEU A 6 -3.27 -18.56 13.55
C LEU A 6 -3.72 -17.15 13.11
N ARG A 7 -4.73 -17.10 12.24
CA ARG A 7 -5.33 -15.85 11.74
C ARG A 7 -6.85 -15.95 11.75
N THR A 8 -7.49 -14.84 12.09
CA THR A 8 -8.91 -14.63 11.83
C THR A 8 -9.02 -13.70 10.62
N GLU A 9 -9.59 -14.20 9.53
CA GLU A 9 -9.43 -13.63 8.18
C GLU A 9 -7.92 -13.54 7.85
N TYR A 10 -7.37 -12.36 7.61
CA TYR A 10 -5.95 -12.14 7.37
C TYR A 10 -5.24 -11.42 8.53
N LEU A 11 -5.90 -11.31 9.69
CA LEU A 11 -5.43 -10.51 10.82
C LEU A 11 -5.01 -11.40 12.00
N LYS A 12 -4.01 -10.96 12.74
CA LYS A 12 -3.58 -11.57 13.99
C LYS A 12 -4.32 -10.92 15.16
N ASP A 13 -5.09 -11.72 15.92
CA ASP A 13 -5.82 -11.29 17.11
C ASP A 13 -6.54 -9.93 16.95
N PRO A 14 -7.35 -9.74 15.87
CA PRO A 14 -7.91 -8.44 15.56
C PRO A 14 -8.93 -7.97 16.61
N ILE A 15 -8.91 -6.67 16.90
CA ILE A 15 -9.85 -6.01 17.81
C ILE A 15 -10.76 -5.09 17.01
N GLY A 16 -12.08 -5.29 17.16
CA GLY A 16 -13.08 -4.40 16.61
C GLY A 16 -13.36 -4.59 15.13
N ILE A 17 -13.35 -5.85 14.65
CA ILE A 17 -13.78 -6.18 13.27
C ILE A 17 -15.30 -6.16 13.15
N ASP A 18 -15.83 -5.95 11.92
CA ASP A 18 -17.26 -5.99 11.62
C ASP A 18 -17.66 -7.05 10.57
N LEU A 19 -16.77 -8.01 10.34
CA LEU A 19 -17.01 -9.14 9.43
C LEU A 19 -18.01 -10.11 10.03
N LEU A 20 -19.13 -10.35 9.33
CA LEU A 20 -20.24 -11.17 9.85
C LEU A 20 -20.01 -12.68 9.76
N SER A 21 -19.00 -13.11 9.01
CA SER A 21 -18.62 -14.52 8.86
C SER A 21 -17.08 -14.61 8.87
N PRO A 22 -16.46 -14.41 10.05
CA PRO A 22 -14.99 -14.48 10.16
C PRO A 22 -14.52 -15.92 9.97
N ARG A 23 -13.44 -16.09 9.17
CA ARG A 23 -12.84 -17.40 8.85
C ARG A 23 -11.52 -17.57 9.56
N PHE A 24 -11.15 -18.82 9.82
CA PHE A 24 -9.95 -19.22 10.51
C PHE A 24 -8.90 -19.77 9.56
N SER A 25 -7.64 -19.45 9.83
CA SER A 25 -6.50 -19.99 9.08
C SER A 25 -5.35 -20.30 10.03
N TRP A 26 -4.56 -21.31 9.68
CA TRP A 26 -3.33 -21.67 10.36
C TRP A 26 -2.32 -22.21 9.34
N ASN A 27 -1.05 -22.24 9.73
CA ASN A 27 -0.05 -23.02 9.02
C ASN A 27 0.27 -24.29 9.82
N CYS A 28 0.78 -25.31 9.15
CA CYS A 28 1.24 -26.53 9.78
C CYS A 28 2.74 -26.48 10.03
N GLU A 29 3.18 -26.88 11.21
CA GLU A 29 4.57 -27.04 11.60
C GLU A 29 4.81 -28.49 12.02
N ASP A 30 5.96 -29.02 11.69
CA ASP A 30 6.34 -30.41 11.91
C ASP A 30 5.32 -31.42 11.33
N GLY A 31 5.79 -32.40 10.60
CA GLY A 31 4.96 -33.41 9.95
C GLY A 31 4.81 -33.20 8.44
N VAL A 32 4.07 -34.10 7.80
CA VAL A 32 3.91 -34.15 6.35
C VAL A 32 2.53 -33.74 5.91
N ARG A 33 1.47 -34.38 6.49
CA ARG A 33 0.10 -34.18 6.03
C ARG A 33 -0.93 -34.15 7.17
N GLN A 34 -1.74 -33.11 7.20
CA GLN A 34 -2.94 -33.02 8.02
C GLN A 34 -4.04 -33.95 7.45
N GLU A 35 -4.49 -34.91 8.23
CA GLU A 35 -5.62 -35.77 7.88
C GLU A 35 -6.96 -35.22 8.37
N ALA A 36 -6.92 -34.56 9.52
CA ALA A 36 -8.09 -33.96 10.15
C ALA A 36 -7.68 -32.81 11.06
N TYR A 37 -8.63 -31.97 11.36
CA TYR A 37 -8.51 -30.95 12.40
C TYR A 37 -9.68 -30.98 13.39
N GLU A 38 -9.50 -30.36 14.55
CA GLU A 38 -10.54 -30.04 15.51
C GLU A 38 -10.32 -28.62 16.02
N ILE A 39 -11.37 -27.79 15.89
CA ILE A 39 -11.36 -26.40 16.35
C ILE A 39 -12.23 -26.29 17.60
N ASP A 40 -11.69 -25.67 18.65
CA ASP A 40 -12.39 -25.31 19.86
C ASP A 40 -12.56 -23.80 19.94
N VAL A 41 -13.80 -23.33 20.04
CA VAL A 41 -14.16 -21.92 20.03
C VAL A 41 -14.92 -21.58 21.29
N THR A 42 -14.44 -20.59 22.04
CA THR A 42 -15.02 -20.14 23.30
C THR A 42 -15.31 -18.63 23.27
N ALA A 43 -16.29 -18.22 24.04
CA ALA A 43 -16.49 -16.80 24.33
C ALA A 43 -15.40 -16.26 25.25
N GLY A 44 -15.30 -14.95 25.39
CA GLY A 44 -14.33 -14.30 26.24
C GLY A 44 -14.38 -14.67 27.71
N ASP A 45 -15.53 -15.17 28.20
CA ASP A 45 -15.73 -15.68 29.57
C ASP A 45 -15.40 -17.18 29.71
N GLY A 46 -14.93 -17.82 28.64
CA GLY A 46 -14.61 -19.24 28.61
C GLY A 46 -15.80 -20.17 28.31
N THR A 47 -17.00 -19.62 28.08
CA THR A 47 -18.17 -20.43 27.69
C THR A 47 -17.93 -21.02 26.30
N LEU A 48 -18.15 -22.34 26.15
CA LEU A 48 -18.02 -23.01 24.87
C LEU A 48 -19.07 -22.48 23.88
N ILE A 49 -18.60 -21.87 22.78
CA ILE A 49 -19.45 -21.51 21.64
C ILE A 49 -19.64 -22.72 20.74
N ARG A 50 -18.53 -23.36 20.36
CA ARG A 50 -18.53 -24.51 19.47
C ARG A 50 -17.25 -25.35 19.64
N ASN A 51 -17.39 -26.65 19.53
CA ASN A 51 -16.31 -27.55 19.18
C ASN A 51 -16.69 -28.21 17.84
N SER A 52 -15.79 -28.18 16.85
CA SER A 52 -16.05 -28.74 15.53
C SER A 52 -16.15 -30.26 15.55
N GLY A 53 -15.63 -30.92 16.59
CA GLY A 53 -15.29 -32.33 16.58
C GLY A 53 -14.21 -32.62 15.53
N LYS A 54 -13.99 -33.92 15.27
CA LYS A 54 -13.06 -34.33 14.20
C LYS A 54 -13.62 -33.97 12.83
N VAL A 55 -12.99 -33.08 12.11
CA VAL A 55 -13.28 -32.76 10.71
C VAL A 55 -12.18 -33.40 9.85
N VAL A 56 -12.55 -34.39 9.03
CA VAL A 56 -11.59 -35.03 8.10
C VAL A 56 -11.37 -34.12 6.91
N SER A 57 -10.25 -33.41 6.91
CA SER A 57 -9.89 -32.44 5.87
C SER A 57 -8.42 -32.02 6.02
N ASP A 58 -7.75 -31.76 4.92
CA ASP A 58 -6.44 -31.13 4.84
C ASP A 58 -6.49 -29.60 4.66
N ARG A 59 -7.69 -29.02 4.63
CA ARG A 59 -7.85 -27.56 4.58
C ARG A 59 -7.32 -26.93 5.85
N MET A 60 -6.55 -25.85 5.72
CA MET A 60 -5.96 -25.08 6.81
C MET A 60 -6.10 -23.56 6.62
N HIS A 61 -6.78 -23.16 5.56
CA HIS A 61 -6.93 -21.75 5.18
C HIS A 61 -8.39 -21.40 4.96
N LEU A 62 -8.84 -20.28 5.54
CA LEU A 62 -10.17 -19.70 5.41
C LEU A 62 -11.30 -20.68 5.75
N ILE A 63 -11.20 -21.29 6.92
CA ILE A 63 -12.19 -22.23 7.46
C ILE A 63 -13.34 -21.45 8.08
N ASP A 64 -14.57 -21.69 7.59
CA ASP A 64 -15.76 -21.04 8.11
C ASP A 64 -16.13 -21.54 9.51
N LEU A 65 -16.60 -20.64 10.34
CA LEU A 65 -17.20 -20.97 11.64
C LEU A 65 -18.73 -21.10 11.49
N ASP A 66 -19.17 -22.24 10.97
CA ASP A 66 -20.59 -22.49 10.77
C ASP A 66 -21.43 -22.33 12.04
N GLY A 67 -22.56 -21.63 11.90
CA GLY A 67 -23.54 -21.45 12.97
C GLY A 67 -23.17 -20.43 14.04
N TYR A 68 -22.03 -19.76 13.94
CA TYR A 68 -21.73 -18.60 14.76
C TYR A 68 -22.37 -17.34 14.17
N MET A 69 -23.12 -16.63 15.00
CA MET A 69 -23.74 -15.35 14.66
C MET A 69 -23.10 -14.25 15.51
N PRO A 70 -22.19 -13.46 14.92
CA PRO A 70 -21.47 -12.43 15.68
C PRO A 70 -22.43 -11.36 16.22
N LYS A 71 -22.12 -10.92 17.44
CA LYS A 71 -22.78 -9.78 18.08
C LYS A 71 -21.73 -8.68 18.32
N SER A 72 -22.19 -7.45 18.36
CA SER A 72 -21.32 -6.33 18.71
C SER A 72 -20.63 -6.60 20.05
N ARG A 73 -19.32 -6.36 20.09
CA ARG A 73 -18.47 -6.54 21.30
C ARG A 73 -18.17 -7.97 21.70
N ASP A 74 -18.61 -8.98 20.91
CA ASP A 74 -18.23 -10.36 21.18
C ASP A 74 -16.69 -10.50 21.21
N ILE A 75 -16.19 -11.16 22.24
CA ILE A 75 -14.82 -11.65 22.30
C ILE A 75 -14.87 -13.14 22.06
N VAL A 76 -14.15 -13.60 21.06
CA VAL A 76 -14.06 -15.01 20.69
C VAL A 76 -12.61 -15.45 20.78
N ARG A 77 -12.39 -16.60 21.41
CA ARG A 77 -11.11 -17.27 21.48
C ARG A 77 -11.20 -18.60 20.78
N TRP A 78 -10.14 -18.99 20.12
CA TRP A 78 -10.13 -20.26 19.42
C TRP A 78 -8.75 -20.88 19.37
N LYS A 79 -8.71 -22.19 19.28
CA LYS A 79 -7.51 -22.98 19.09
C LYS A 79 -7.83 -24.18 18.21
N VAL A 80 -6.83 -24.79 17.63
CA VAL A 80 -6.98 -25.92 16.73
C VAL A 80 -5.93 -26.98 17.04
N ARG A 81 -6.30 -28.25 16.89
CA ARG A 81 -5.35 -29.37 16.87
C ARG A 81 -5.48 -30.16 15.59
N LEU A 82 -4.40 -30.75 15.18
CA LEU A 82 -4.24 -31.44 13.91
C LEU A 82 -4.02 -32.94 14.13
N MET A 83 -4.52 -33.75 13.20
CA MET A 83 -4.30 -35.19 13.19
C MET A 83 -3.39 -35.56 12.01
N GLU A 84 -2.39 -36.40 12.29
CA GLU A 84 -1.49 -37.01 11.33
C GLU A 84 -1.30 -38.48 11.69
N ASP A 85 -1.31 -39.40 10.72
CA ASP A 85 -1.20 -40.85 10.91
C ASP A 85 -2.18 -41.40 11.97
N GLY A 86 -3.40 -40.86 12.01
CA GLY A 86 -4.42 -41.22 12.96
C GLY A 86 -4.19 -40.75 14.40
N VAL A 87 -3.13 -39.97 14.65
CA VAL A 87 -2.75 -39.48 15.99
C VAL A 87 -3.01 -37.97 16.08
N TRP A 88 -3.69 -37.54 17.15
CA TRP A 88 -3.86 -36.11 17.45
C TRP A 88 -2.56 -35.50 18.00
N GLY A 89 -2.14 -34.39 17.40
CA GLY A 89 -1.13 -33.51 17.94
C GLY A 89 -1.65 -32.68 19.13
N GLU A 90 -0.78 -31.84 19.67
CA GLU A 90 -1.14 -30.89 20.73
C GLU A 90 -2.03 -29.76 20.16
N TRP A 91 -2.79 -29.12 21.05
CA TRP A 91 -3.52 -27.91 20.72
C TRP A 91 -2.54 -26.79 20.38
N SER A 92 -2.92 -25.96 19.42
CA SER A 92 -2.20 -24.70 19.15
C SER A 92 -2.23 -23.76 20.36
N ASP A 93 -1.43 -22.71 20.32
CA ASP A 93 -1.67 -21.53 21.14
C ASP A 93 -3.09 -20.99 20.84
N GLU A 94 -3.66 -20.26 21.81
CA GLU A 94 -4.99 -19.64 21.64
C GLU A 94 -4.85 -18.35 20.81
N ALA A 95 -5.70 -18.20 19.82
CA ALA A 95 -5.91 -16.97 19.07
C ALA A 95 -7.27 -16.35 19.44
N SER A 96 -7.42 -15.08 19.19
CA SER A 96 -8.64 -14.35 19.51
C SER A 96 -9.08 -13.39 18.42
N PHE A 97 -10.35 -12.99 18.47
CA PHE A 97 -10.83 -11.79 17.80
C PHE A 97 -11.93 -11.12 18.63
N GLU A 98 -12.08 -9.82 18.43
CA GLU A 98 -13.13 -9.04 19.06
C GLU A 98 -13.98 -8.35 18.00
N MET A 99 -15.30 -8.49 18.09
CA MET A 99 -16.24 -7.80 17.23
C MET A 99 -16.33 -6.32 17.63
N GLY A 100 -16.41 -5.46 16.64
CA GLY A 100 -16.67 -4.03 16.84
C GLY A 100 -18.16 -3.72 17.04
N LEU A 101 -18.57 -2.53 16.63
CA LEU A 101 -19.95 -2.07 16.65
C LEU A 101 -20.62 -2.41 15.32
N LEU A 102 -21.47 -3.44 15.31
CA LEU A 102 -22.07 -3.99 14.10
C LEU A 102 -23.33 -3.23 13.63
N LYS A 103 -23.95 -2.48 14.52
CA LYS A 103 -25.23 -1.81 14.25
C LYS A 103 -25.14 -0.32 14.49
N PRO A 104 -25.85 0.52 13.71
CA PRO A 104 -25.89 1.95 13.94
C PRO A 104 -26.32 2.32 15.38
N GLU A 105 -27.20 1.53 15.99
CA GLU A 105 -27.75 1.74 17.32
C GLU A 105 -26.75 1.48 18.45
N ASP A 106 -25.61 0.83 18.14
CA ASP A 106 -24.53 0.63 19.09
C ASP A 106 -23.82 1.91 19.42
N TRP A 107 -23.82 2.86 18.48
CA TRP A 107 -23.29 4.20 18.70
C TRP A 107 -24.24 5.02 19.55
N LYS A 108 -23.83 5.34 20.79
CA LYS A 108 -24.52 6.26 21.70
C LYS A 108 -23.93 7.66 21.62
N ALA A 109 -22.70 7.76 21.13
CA ALA A 109 -21.95 9.00 20.95
C ALA A 109 -22.59 9.90 19.87
N LYS A 110 -22.40 11.19 20.00
CA LYS A 110 -22.77 12.20 19.01
C LYS A 110 -21.53 12.77 18.36
N TRP A 111 -21.62 13.08 17.09
CA TRP A 111 -20.59 13.88 16.42
C TRP A 111 -20.49 15.26 17.06
N ILE A 112 -19.27 15.65 17.44
CA ILE A 112 -18.98 16.98 18.00
C ILE A 112 -17.95 17.71 17.15
N THR A 113 -18.01 19.04 17.19
CA THR A 113 -17.11 19.97 16.50
C THR A 113 -16.81 21.18 17.36
N GLY A 114 -15.89 22.03 16.93
CA GLY A 114 -15.54 23.27 17.60
C GLY A 114 -16.59 24.36 17.41
N ASP A 115 -16.60 25.35 18.32
CA ASP A 115 -17.49 26.52 18.27
C ASP A 115 -16.94 27.61 17.34
N TYR A 116 -16.81 27.33 16.05
CA TYR A 116 -16.39 28.29 15.03
C TYR A 116 -17.03 27.95 13.67
N ARG A 117 -16.91 28.87 12.72
CA ARG A 117 -17.36 28.63 11.34
C ARG A 117 -16.16 28.59 10.40
N PRO A 118 -15.65 27.41 10.10
CA PRO A 118 -14.48 27.27 9.25
C PRO A 118 -14.78 27.58 7.79
N ASP A 119 -13.81 28.24 7.12
CA ASP A 119 -13.83 28.50 5.68
C ASP A 119 -12.71 27.69 4.97
N LYS A 120 -12.75 27.67 3.63
CA LYS A 120 -11.77 26.93 2.81
C LYS A 120 -10.38 27.58 2.73
N LYS A 121 -10.26 28.87 3.05
CA LYS A 121 -9.00 29.62 2.87
C LYS A 121 -8.13 29.61 4.11
N THR A 122 -8.75 29.71 5.28
CA THR A 122 -8.06 29.78 6.55
C THR A 122 -7.45 28.42 6.92
N LYS A 123 -6.23 28.45 7.43
CA LYS A 123 -5.54 27.30 7.98
C LYS A 123 -5.68 27.34 9.49
N TYR A 124 -6.44 26.42 10.03
CA TYR A 124 -6.81 26.41 11.44
C TYR A 124 -5.81 25.61 12.28
N PRO A 125 -5.61 25.98 13.56
CA PRO A 125 -4.96 25.12 14.54
C PRO A 125 -5.72 23.78 14.70
N ALA A 126 -5.08 22.84 15.39
CA ALA A 126 -5.76 21.60 15.80
C ALA A 126 -6.90 21.92 16.77
N ASP A 127 -8.02 21.24 16.60
CA ASP A 127 -9.12 21.27 17.54
C ASP A 127 -8.84 20.33 18.71
N CYS A 128 -8.93 20.82 19.93
CA CYS A 128 -8.72 20.06 21.16
C CYS A 128 -10.08 19.90 21.87
N PHE A 129 -10.42 18.65 22.19
CA PHE A 129 -11.62 18.30 22.95
C PHE A 129 -11.20 17.65 24.26
N PHE A 130 -11.84 17.99 25.35
CA PHE A 130 -11.52 17.51 26.69
C PHE A 130 -12.75 17.13 27.49
N ARG A 131 -12.67 16.03 28.19
CA ARG A 131 -13.66 15.57 29.14
C ARG A 131 -13.01 14.95 30.37
N GLN A 132 -13.36 15.44 31.55
CA GLN A 132 -13.05 14.74 32.80
C GLN A 132 -14.24 13.87 33.18
N VAL A 133 -13.98 12.62 33.56
CA VAL A 133 -15.00 11.63 33.89
C VAL A 133 -14.59 10.90 35.17
N SER A 134 -15.54 10.78 36.12
CA SER A 134 -15.38 9.88 37.29
C SER A 134 -15.86 8.48 36.89
N LEU A 135 -15.06 7.49 37.23
CA LEU A 135 -15.45 6.08 37.15
C LEU A 135 -16.42 5.75 38.29
N GLU A 136 -17.24 4.72 38.10
CA GLU A 136 -18.13 4.25 39.14
C GLU A 136 -17.28 3.76 40.37
N GLY A 137 -17.38 4.52 41.45
CA GLY A 137 -16.54 4.30 42.65
C GLY A 137 -16.66 2.89 43.23
N ASN A 138 -15.54 2.34 43.66
CA ASN A 138 -15.40 1.03 44.30
C ASN A 138 -15.62 -0.21 43.42
N LYS A 139 -15.76 -0.06 42.10
CA LYS A 139 -15.81 -1.20 41.16
C LYS A 139 -14.45 -1.42 40.51
N ALA A 140 -13.99 -2.64 40.49
CA ALA A 140 -12.77 -3.01 39.75
C ALA A 140 -13.07 -3.07 38.25
N VAL A 141 -12.19 -2.48 37.44
CA VAL A 141 -12.33 -2.48 35.96
C VAL A 141 -11.89 -3.84 35.42
N LYS A 142 -12.80 -4.49 34.70
CA LYS A 142 -12.56 -5.74 33.96
C LYS A 142 -11.95 -5.46 32.58
N LYS A 143 -12.59 -4.58 31.81
CA LYS A 143 -12.22 -4.23 30.43
C LYS A 143 -12.60 -2.79 30.11
N ALA A 144 -11.81 -2.11 29.27
CA ALA A 144 -12.18 -0.82 28.71
C ALA A 144 -11.82 -0.74 27.20
N ARG A 145 -12.78 -0.27 26.38
CA ARG A 145 -12.62 -0.10 24.93
C ARG A 145 -13.02 1.30 24.51
N VAL A 146 -12.25 1.88 23.60
CA VAL A 146 -12.60 3.12 22.90
C VAL A 146 -12.94 2.79 21.46
N TYR A 147 -14.11 3.23 21.02
CA TYR A 147 -14.55 3.24 19.62
C TYR A 147 -14.55 4.68 19.15
N THR A 148 -13.71 5.03 18.17
CA THR A 148 -13.54 6.44 17.80
C THR A 148 -13.20 6.63 16.34
N THR A 149 -13.65 7.75 15.79
CA THR A 149 -13.30 8.20 14.44
C THR A 149 -13.40 9.72 14.35
N ALA A 150 -12.88 10.29 13.25
CA ALA A 150 -12.93 11.72 13.02
C ALA A 150 -13.08 12.08 11.54
N CYS A 151 -13.70 13.22 11.28
CA CYS A 151 -13.52 13.97 10.04
C CYS A 151 -12.26 14.84 10.19
N GLY A 152 -11.12 14.35 9.84
CA GLY A 152 -9.78 14.82 10.13
C GLY A 152 -8.87 13.66 10.49
N ILE A 153 -7.73 13.95 11.08
CA ILE A 153 -6.88 12.95 11.75
C ILE A 153 -6.78 13.28 13.23
N TYR A 154 -6.68 12.26 14.08
CA TYR A 154 -6.78 12.46 15.52
C TYR A 154 -5.77 11.66 16.33
N GLU A 155 -5.48 12.13 17.53
CA GLU A 155 -4.88 11.37 18.62
C GLU A 155 -5.72 11.53 19.90
N ILE A 156 -5.86 10.43 20.65
CA ILE A 156 -6.53 10.40 21.94
C ILE A 156 -5.49 10.20 23.03
N THR A 157 -5.61 10.96 24.12
CA THR A 157 -4.86 10.69 25.35
C THR A 157 -5.82 10.52 26.53
N ILE A 158 -5.48 9.61 27.46
CA ILE A 158 -6.19 9.40 28.70
C ILE A 158 -5.17 9.59 29.82
N ASN A 159 -5.40 10.55 30.71
CA ASN A 159 -4.47 10.96 31.77
C ASN A 159 -3.06 11.29 31.25
N GLY A 160 -2.98 11.85 30.02
CA GLY A 160 -1.74 12.21 29.35
C GLY A 160 -1.01 11.07 28.64
N GLU A 161 -1.47 9.83 28.75
CA GLU A 161 -0.95 8.67 28.03
C GLU A 161 -1.71 8.48 26.72
N LYS A 162 -1.01 8.27 25.59
CA LYS A 162 -1.63 8.05 24.27
C LYS A 162 -2.39 6.73 24.26
N ALA A 163 -3.64 6.78 23.81
CA ALA A 163 -4.48 5.60 23.59
C ALA A 163 -4.18 4.98 22.22
N GLY A 164 -3.60 3.77 22.24
CA GLY A 164 -3.18 3.06 21.02
C GLY A 164 -1.90 3.65 20.40
N ASP A 165 -1.37 2.97 19.41
CA ASP A 165 -0.14 3.30 18.70
C ASP A 165 -0.37 3.88 17.30
N PHE A 166 -1.63 4.03 16.87
CA PHE A 166 -2.02 4.52 15.56
C PHE A 166 -1.38 5.86 15.21
N CYS A 167 -0.93 5.97 13.97
CA CYS A 167 -0.60 7.22 13.30
C CYS A 167 -1.71 7.59 12.31
N LEU A 168 -1.99 8.88 12.18
CA LEU A 168 -2.92 9.44 11.18
C LEU A 168 -4.32 8.78 11.15
N ALA A 169 -4.80 8.24 12.29
CA ALA A 169 -6.16 7.69 12.37
C ALA A 169 -7.21 8.78 12.05
N PRO A 170 -8.35 8.43 11.45
CA PRO A 170 -8.89 7.12 11.15
C PRO A 170 -8.36 6.48 9.86
N GLY A 171 -7.46 7.12 9.12
CA GLY A 171 -6.96 6.66 7.84
C GLY A 171 -7.63 7.35 6.65
N TYR A 172 -7.26 6.94 5.44
CA TYR A 172 -7.70 7.56 4.18
C TYR A 172 -8.77 6.73 3.47
N THR A 173 -9.98 7.28 3.40
CA THR A 173 -11.13 6.77 2.64
C THR A 173 -11.79 7.92 1.89
N ASP A 174 -12.77 7.67 1.04
CA ASP A 174 -13.73 8.69 0.61
C ASP A 174 -14.71 8.95 1.77
N TYR A 175 -14.46 9.98 2.56
CA TYR A 175 -15.27 10.33 3.75
C TYR A 175 -16.74 10.59 3.45
N ASN A 176 -17.13 10.78 2.19
CA ASN A 176 -18.52 10.90 1.76
C ASN A 176 -19.18 9.55 1.45
N LYS A 177 -18.40 8.45 1.45
CA LYS A 177 -18.85 7.09 1.12
C LYS A 177 -18.65 6.14 2.29
N ARG A 178 -17.50 6.21 2.91
CA ARG A 178 -17.09 5.35 4.02
C ARG A 178 -16.16 6.13 4.96
N ILE A 179 -16.38 5.95 6.24
CA ILE A 179 -15.47 6.42 7.28
C ILE A 179 -15.16 5.25 8.21
N GLN A 180 -13.91 4.96 8.41
CA GLN A 180 -13.52 3.87 9.29
C GLN A 180 -13.33 4.36 10.72
N TYR A 181 -13.63 3.50 11.70
CA TYR A 181 -13.34 3.76 13.09
C TYR A 181 -12.29 2.79 13.62
N GLN A 182 -11.58 3.19 14.66
CA GLN A 182 -10.66 2.35 15.40
C GLN A 182 -11.30 1.88 16.70
N THR A 183 -11.03 0.62 17.06
CA THR A 183 -11.28 0.09 18.39
C THR A 183 -9.95 0.01 19.12
N ILE A 184 -9.88 0.60 20.31
CA ILE A 184 -8.63 0.71 21.09
C ILE A 184 -8.83 0.05 22.44
N ASP A 185 -7.95 -0.86 22.81
CA ASP A 185 -7.88 -1.40 24.16
C ASP A 185 -7.19 -0.38 25.08
N VAL A 186 -7.92 0.15 26.04
CA VAL A 186 -7.42 1.10 27.03
C VAL A 186 -7.54 0.55 28.46
N THR A 187 -7.73 -0.76 28.58
CA THR A 187 -7.98 -1.43 29.88
C THR A 187 -6.90 -1.11 30.91
N ASP A 188 -5.64 -1.22 30.52
CA ASP A 188 -4.53 -0.99 31.46
C ASP A 188 -4.40 0.48 31.86
N ILE A 189 -4.63 1.41 30.92
CA ILE A 189 -4.62 2.86 31.20
C ILE A 189 -5.72 3.16 32.24
N VAL A 190 -6.93 2.62 32.03
CA VAL A 190 -8.08 2.87 32.90
C VAL A 190 -7.90 2.21 34.27
N LYS A 191 -7.34 0.99 34.35
CA LYS A 191 -7.01 0.34 35.63
C LYS A 191 -6.02 1.13 36.47
N ARG A 192 -5.03 1.78 35.82
CA ARG A 192 -4.04 2.62 36.52
C ARG A 192 -4.59 3.98 36.95
N ALA A 193 -5.69 4.44 36.40
CA ALA A 193 -6.20 5.80 36.59
C ALA A 193 -6.79 6.15 37.95
N GLY A 194 -7.08 5.17 38.80
CA GLY A 194 -7.49 5.40 40.18
C GLY A 194 -8.84 6.07 40.40
N GLY A 195 -9.77 6.02 39.42
CA GLY A 195 -11.16 6.46 39.59
C GLY A 195 -11.54 7.75 38.85
N SER A 196 -10.61 8.46 38.21
CA SER A 196 -10.89 9.62 37.35
C SER A 196 -10.10 9.56 36.05
N LEU A 197 -10.72 9.93 34.95
CA LEU A 197 -10.13 9.95 33.62
C LEU A 197 -10.17 11.38 33.04
N ASP A 198 -9.02 11.89 32.67
CA ASP A 198 -8.88 13.09 31.86
C ASP A 198 -8.69 12.64 30.39
N ILE A 199 -9.76 12.72 29.61
CA ILE A 199 -9.78 12.29 28.20
C ILE A 199 -9.58 13.54 27.33
N MET A 200 -8.55 13.51 26.49
CA MET A 200 -8.29 14.57 25.52
C MET A 200 -8.17 14.00 24.12
N ALA A 201 -8.82 14.63 23.14
CA ALA A 201 -8.68 14.37 21.72
C ALA A 201 -8.13 15.62 21.02
N GLU A 202 -7.08 15.45 20.22
CA GLU A 202 -6.55 16.50 19.34
C GLU A 202 -6.82 16.10 17.89
N LEU A 203 -7.43 16.98 17.10
CA LEU A 203 -7.80 16.78 15.71
C LEU A 203 -7.08 17.74 14.79
N ALA A 204 -6.35 17.23 13.85
CA ALA A 204 -5.72 17.98 12.77
C ALA A 204 -6.49 17.82 11.45
N SER A 205 -6.06 18.55 10.42
CA SER A 205 -6.74 18.62 9.13
C SER A 205 -6.85 17.28 8.40
N GLY A 206 -5.77 16.48 8.39
CA GLY A 206 -5.70 15.19 7.70
C GLY A 206 -6.07 15.27 6.21
N TRP A 207 -6.59 14.18 5.68
CA TRP A 207 -7.11 14.15 4.30
C TRP A 207 -8.46 14.84 4.16
N TYR A 208 -9.23 14.97 5.25
CA TYR A 208 -10.57 15.55 5.23
C TYR A 208 -10.58 17.06 4.90
N ARG A 209 -9.79 17.83 5.65
CA ARG A 209 -9.70 19.31 5.54
C ARG A 209 -8.36 19.77 4.95
N GLY A 210 -7.33 18.94 5.04
CA GLY A 210 -5.95 19.25 4.64
C GLY A 210 -5.70 19.13 3.15
N SER A 211 -4.44 19.15 2.80
CA SER A 211 -3.93 19.09 1.43
C SER A 211 -3.91 17.67 0.90
N ILE A 212 -4.46 17.42 -0.28
CA ILE A 212 -4.40 16.14 -0.99
C ILE A 212 -3.96 16.33 -2.43
N GLY A 213 -3.33 15.29 -3.00
CA GLY A 213 -2.89 15.22 -4.38
C GLY A 213 -1.76 16.16 -4.75
N ALA A 214 -1.25 16.02 -5.97
CA ALA A 214 -0.11 16.77 -6.50
C ALA A 214 -0.26 18.29 -6.36
N HIS A 215 -1.46 18.80 -6.57
CA HIS A 215 -1.74 20.24 -6.50
C HIS A 215 -2.12 20.72 -5.10
N GLY A 216 -2.11 19.86 -4.09
CA GLY A 216 -2.45 20.19 -2.70
C GLY A 216 -3.83 20.84 -2.59
N LEU A 217 -4.85 20.19 -3.15
CA LEU A 217 -6.24 20.62 -3.02
C LEU A 217 -6.69 20.48 -1.57
N ARG A 218 -7.44 21.42 -1.06
CA ARG A 218 -7.83 21.46 0.36
C ARG A 218 -9.35 21.47 0.53
N CYS A 219 -9.78 20.91 1.66
CA CYS A 219 -11.20 20.87 2.05
C CYS A 219 -12.08 20.13 1.02
N GLU A 220 -11.53 19.07 0.39
CA GLU A 220 -12.26 18.30 -0.62
C GLU A 220 -13.44 17.51 -0.04
N TYR A 221 -13.34 17.11 1.24
CA TYR A 221 -14.41 16.42 1.94
C TYR A 221 -15.20 17.34 2.88
N GLY A 222 -14.61 18.43 3.35
CA GLY A 222 -15.25 19.38 4.22
C GLY A 222 -14.30 20.38 4.88
N THR A 223 -14.88 21.37 5.55
CA THR A 223 -14.13 22.41 6.26
C THR A 223 -14.13 22.22 7.78
N GLU A 224 -15.12 21.51 8.31
CA GLU A 224 -15.37 21.33 9.74
C GLU A 224 -14.81 19.99 10.22
N THR A 225 -13.77 20.00 11.05
CA THR A 225 -13.30 18.78 11.71
C THR A 225 -14.35 18.30 12.72
N LYS A 226 -14.48 16.97 12.85
CA LYS A 226 -15.50 16.37 13.72
C LYS A 226 -14.94 15.17 14.43
N LEU A 227 -15.34 14.94 15.67
CA LEU A 227 -15.01 13.79 16.48
C LEU A 227 -16.26 12.98 16.80
N LEU A 228 -16.15 11.66 16.71
CA LEU A 228 -17.10 10.72 17.30
C LEU A 228 -16.31 9.81 18.25
N PHE A 229 -16.66 9.82 19.52
CA PHE A 229 -15.93 9.08 20.57
C PHE A 229 -16.89 8.37 21.50
N GLN A 230 -16.72 7.07 21.65
CA GLN A 230 -17.44 6.25 22.61
C GLN A 230 -16.45 5.35 23.35
N MET A 231 -16.44 5.43 24.66
CA MET A 231 -15.65 4.57 25.52
C MET A 231 -16.57 3.74 26.42
N GLU A 232 -16.30 2.45 26.50
CA GLU A 232 -17.06 1.51 27.32
C GLU A 232 -16.13 0.89 28.37
N VAL A 233 -16.47 1.08 29.63
CA VAL A 233 -15.76 0.51 30.78
C VAL A 233 -16.65 -0.55 31.41
N THR A 234 -16.25 -1.81 31.30
CA THR A 234 -16.93 -2.96 31.92
C THR A 234 -16.23 -3.27 33.25
N TYR A 235 -17.00 -3.41 34.29
CA TYR A 235 -16.53 -3.72 35.63
C TYR A 235 -16.61 -5.23 35.91
N GLU A 236 -15.98 -5.70 37.01
CA GLU A 236 -15.98 -7.11 37.37
C GLU A 236 -17.38 -7.66 37.74
N ASP A 237 -18.35 -6.79 38.04
CA ASP A 237 -19.77 -7.14 38.25
C ASP A 237 -20.59 -7.15 36.93
N ASP A 238 -19.91 -7.10 35.77
CA ASP A 238 -20.46 -7.03 34.42
C ASP A 238 -21.32 -5.78 34.12
N SER A 239 -21.39 -4.81 35.05
CA SER A 239 -21.98 -3.50 34.73
C SER A 239 -21.05 -2.73 33.76
N CYS A 240 -21.65 -1.87 32.93
CA CYS A 240 -20.93 -1.10 31.92
C CYS A 240 -21.24 0.39 32.04
N GLN A 241 -20.19 1.19 32.18
CA GLN A 241 -20.27 2.66 32.07
C GLN A 241 -19.89 3.08 30.66
N VAL A 242 -20.78 3.84 29.99
CA VAL A 242 -20.56 4.35 28.64
C VAL A 242 -20.27 5.83 28.68
N ILE A 243 -19.16 6.25 28.13
CA ILE A 243 -18.69 7.65 28.05
C ILE A 243 -18.71 8.05 26.59
N CYS A 244 -19.54 9.05 26.24
CA CYS A 244 -19.77 9.45 24.87
C CYS A 244 -19.33 10.90 24.60
N SER A 245 -18.98 11.19 23.36
CA SER A 245 -18.89 12.56 22.87
C SER A 245 -20.28 13.19 22.81
N ASP A 246 -20.41 14.37 23.38
CA ASP A 246 -21.60 15.23 23.40
C ASP A 246 -21.21 16.69 23.66
N ASP A 247 -22.20 17.60 23.82
CA ASP A 247 -21.98 19.03 24.08
C ASP A 247 -21.47 19.38 25.49
N SER A 248 -21.32 18.41 26.36
CA SER A 248 -20.65 18.58 27.67
C SER A 248 -19.12 18.57 27.57
N TRP A 249 -18.56 18.12 26.46
CA TRP A 249 -17.12 18.20 26.22
C TRP A 249 -16.67 19.66 26.10
N LYS A 250 -15.53 19.96 26.68
CA LYS A 250 -14.84 21.23 26.49
C LYS A 250 -14.12 21.23 25.15
N TRP A 251 -13.99 22.40 24.54
CA TRP A 251 -13.31 22.63 23.29
C TRP A 251 -12.38 23.84 23.34
N SER A 252 -11.29 23.76 22.59
CA SER A 252 -10.36 24.86 22.34
C SER A 252 -9.58 24.60 21.06
N ASN A 253 -9.12 25.66 20.37
CA ASN A 253 -8.14 25.57 19.27
C ASN A 253 -6.94 26.51 19.50
N ASP A 254 -6.64 26.83 20.74
CA ASP A 254 -5.52 27.66 21.16
C ASP A 254 -4.33 26.88 21.72
N GLY A 255 -4.33 25.53 21.55
CA GLY A 255 -3.28 24.61 21.96
C GLY A 255 -1.97 24.76 21.18
N GLY A 256 -1.00 23.90 21.50
CA GLY A 256 0.36 23.95 20.95
C GLY A 256 0.46 23.64 19.45
N ILE A 257 -0.41 22.80 18.88
CA ILE A 257 -0.45 22.54 17.44
C ILE A 257 -1.18 23.68 16.73
N ARG A 258 -0.41 24.63 16.20
CA ARG A 258 -0.94 25.85 15.57
C ARG A 258 -1.35 25.65 14.12
N TYR A 259 -0.80 24.63 13.48
CA TYR A 259 -1.17 24.10 12.19
C TYR A 259 -0.64 22.69 12.04
N ALA A 260 -1.40 21.81 11.44
CA ALA A 260 -0.92 20.52 11.00
C ALA A 260 -1.68 20.06 9.75
N ASP A 261 -0.89 19.62 8.78
CA ASP A 261 -1.35 19.09 7.51
C ASP A 261 -0.50 17.88 7.18
N ASN A 262 -1.14 16.76 6.87
CA ASN A 262 -0.43 15.49 6.65
C ASN A 262 0.62 15.57 5.54
N LYS A 263 0.53 16.55 4.65
CA LYS A 263 1.38 16.72 3.46
C LYS A 263 2.33 17.93 3.57
N ASP A 264 1.83 19.07 4.01
CA ASP A 264 2.65 20.30 4.08
C ASP A 264 3.51 20.36 5.34
N GLY A 265 3.02 19.80 6.47
CA GLY A 265 3.79 19.70 7.71
C GLY A 265 3.14 20.32 8.93
N GLU A 266 3.94 20.72 9.93
CA GLU A 266 3.46 21.13 11.25
C GLU A 266 4.07 22.46 11.70
N TYR A 267 3.23 23.32 12.30
CA TYR A 267 3.65 24.46 13.10
C TYR A 267 3.25 24.23 14.56
N VAL A 268 4.24 24.14 15.44
CA VAL A 268 4.09 23.81 16.85
C VAL A 268 4.67 24.88 17.74
N ASP A 269 3.92 25.38 18.73
CA ASP A 269 4.39 26.24 19.79
C ASP A 269 4.37 25.49 21.13
N ALA A 270 5.54 25.09 21.62
CA ALA A 270 5.67 24.30 22.84
C ALA A 270 5.28 25.03 24.12
N ASN A 271 5.04 26.36 24.06
CA ASN A 271 4.64 27.18 25.19
C ASN A 271 3.12 27.24 25.38
N LEU A 272 2.33 26.83 24.39
CA LEU A 272 0.88 26.95 24.43
C LEU A 272 0.25 25.65 24.96
N ARG A 273 -0.86 25.83 25.65
CA ARG A 273 -1.73 24.76 26.14
C ARG A 273 -3.16 25.13 25.83
N PRO A 274 -4.05 24.17 25.52
CA PRO A 274 -5.47 24.48 25.29
C PRO A 274 -6.13 25.01 26.56
N SER A 275 -6.87 26.11 26.41
CA SER A 275 -7.55 26.79 27.53
C SER A 275 -8.86 26.13 27.95
N PHE A 276 -9.49 25.35 27.04
CA PHE A 276 -10.81 24.74 27.22
C PHE A 276 -11.92 25.69 27.73
N SER A 277 -11.90 26.92 27.26
CA SER A 277 -12.85 27.95 27.64
C SER A 277 -14.23 27.84 26.99
N GLY A 278 -14.31 27.09 25.87
CA GLY A 278 -15.54 26.82 25.14
C GLY A 278 -16.08 25.40 25.36
N ASN A 279 -17.30 25.15 24.92
CA ASN A 279 -17.89 23.84 24.83
C ASN A 279 -17.88 23.34 23.38
N ALA A 280 -17.81 22.05 23.20
CA ALA A 280 -18.06 21.43 21.90
C ALA A 280 -19.50 21.63 21.43
N LYS A 281 -19.72 21.64 20.13
CA LYS A 281 -21.06 21.69 19.52
C LYS A 281 -21.40 20.34 18.91
N ILE A 282 -22.63 19.91 19.08
CA ILE A 282 -23.19 18.77 18.38
C ILE A 282 -23.30 19.11 16.88
N THR A 283 -22.82 18.21 16.06
CA THR A 283 -22.90 18.26 14.60
C THR A 283 -23.38 16.90 14.05
N GLY A 284 -23.34 16.70 12.75
CA GLY A 284 -23.69 15.44 12.10
C GLY A 284 -22.72 15.06 11.00
N HIS A 285 -22.69 13.78 10.73
CA HIS A 285 -22.08 13.21 9.51
C HIS A 285 -23.04 12.16 8.94
N HIS A 286 -23.17 12.12 7.61
CA HIS A 286 -24.18 11.28 6.97
C HIS A 286 -23.72 9.81 6.78
N VAL A 287 -22.42 9.55 6.92
CA VAL A 287 -21.83 8.22 6.79
C VAL A 287 -21.79 7.56 8.17
N ILE A 288 -22.29 6.33 8.26
CA ILE A 288 -22.17 5.49 9.46
C ILE A 288 -20.77 4.92 9.47
N PRO A 289 -20.00 5.03 10.58
CA PRO A 289 -18.67 4.46 10.65
C PRO A 289 -18.68 2.93 10.54
N THR A 290 -17.72 2.38 9.81
CA THR A 290 -17.44 0.95 9.69
C THR A 290 -16.09 0.62 10.30
N ALA A 291 -15.87 -0.62 10.72
CA ALA A 291 -14.57 -1.03 11.21
C ALA A 291 -13.48 -0.91 10.13
N SER A 292 -12.25 -0.70 10.55
CA SER A 292 -11.13 -0.61 9.60
C SER A 292 -10.89 -1.93 8.88
N ASN A 293 -10.96 -3.07 9.58
CA ASN A 293 -10.60 -4.40 9.08
C ASN A 293 -9.27 -4.41 8.30
N ASN A 294 -8.32 -3.61 8.74
CA ASN A 294 -7.01 -3.41 8.11
C ASN A 294 -5.90 -3.43 9.15
N VAL A 295 -4.68 -3.61 8.71
CA VAL A 295 -3.49 -3.39 9.53
C VAL A 295 -3.31 -1.90 9.83
N SER A 296 -2.86 -1.59 11.04
CA SER A 296 -2.73 -0.21 11.51
C SER A 296 -1.53 0.50 10.89
N LEU A 297 -1.65 1.81 10.69
CA LEU A 297 -0.52 2.66 10.36
C LEU A 297 0.22 3.01 11.65
N THR A 298 1.48 2.59 11.79
CA THR A 298 2.27 2.69 13.02
C THR A 298 3.69 3.21 12.77
N ARG A 299 4.45 3.42 13.84
CA ARG A 299 5.87 3.74 13.81
C ARG A 299 6.69 2.46 13.91
N HIS A 300 7.77 2.38 13.13
CA HIS A 300 8.61 1.20 13.01
C HIS A 300 10.09 1.52 13.27
N GLU A 301 10.97 1.33 12.32
CA GLU A 301 12.41 1.44 12.46
C GLU A 301 12.87 2.88 12.77
N HIS A 302 13.88 3.00 13.62
CA HIS A 302 14.54 4.25 13.97
C HIS A 302 15.89 4.36 13.29
N PHE A 303 16.15 5.51 12.69
CA PHE A 303 17.39 5.83 11.98
C PHE A 303 18.10 7.00 12.64
N PRO A 304 19.32 6.80 13.19
CA PRO A 304 20.14 7.90 13.69
C PRO A 304 20.60 8.79 12.54
N GLY A 305 20.69 10.10 12.79
CA GLY A 305 21.16 11.06 11.81
C GLY A 305 22.66 11.18 11.73
N GLU A 306 23.21 11.25 10.52
CA GLU A 306 24.58 11.67 10.24
C GLU A 306 24.61 13.14 9.87
N TYR A 307 25.38 13.96 10.62
CA TYR A 307 25.36 15.41 10.53
C TYR A 307 26.49 15.93 9.63
N SER A 308 26.15 16.86 8.74
CA SER A 308 27.09 17.56 7.89
C SER A 308 26.67 19.02 7.70
N LYS A 309 27.58 19.87 7.22
CA LYS A 309 27.27 21.25 6.83
C LYS A 309 27.18 21.32 5.31
N SER A 310 26.12 21.93 4.81
CA SER A 310 26.04 22.28 3.40
C SER A 310 27.04 23.38 3.02
N PRO A 311 27.33 23.59 1.73
CA PRO A 311 28.20 24.69 1.29
C PRO A 311 27.74 26.08 1.74
N SER A 312 26.44 26.31 1.92
CA SER A 312 25.92 27.57 2.50
C SER A 312 25.98 27.61 4.03
N GLY A 313 26.49 26.55 4.69
CA GLY A 313 26.67 26.47 6.14
C GLY A 313 25.45 26.00 6.93
N LYS A 314 24.41 25.51 6.27
CA LYS A 314 23.24 24.92 6.92
C LYS A 314 23.55 23.52 7.42
N MET A 315 22.88 23.09 8.47
CA MET A 315 23.00 21.73 8.98
C MET A 315 22.14 20.78 8.14
N ILE A 316 22.76 19.78 7.55
CA ILE A 316 22.10 18.66 6.86
C ILE A 316 22.26 17.39 7.69
N VAL A 317 21.18 16.68 7.88
CA VAL A 317 21.17 15.37 8.52
C VAL A 317 20.78 14.33 7.47
N ASN A 318 21.66 13.34 7.27
CA ASN A 318 21.41 12.19 6.39
C ASN A 318 21.05 10.97 7.25
N PHE A 319 19.96 10.30 6.95
CA PHE A 319 19.53 9.09 7.64
C PHE A 319 19.94 7.79 6.93
N GLY A 320 20.62 7.90 5.79
CA GLY A 320 21.12 6.75 5.03
C GLY A 320 20.04 5.97 4.26
N GLN A 321 18.76 6.18 4.57
CA GLN A 321 17.60 5.51 3.96
C GLN A 321 16.56 6.54 3.53
N ASN A 322 16.10 6.50 2.27
CA ASN A 322 14.91 7.23 1.84
C ASN A 322 13.66 6.51 2.34
N MET A 323 12.74 7.21 3.00
CA MET A 323 11.57 6.60 3.65
C MET A 323 10.38 7.55 3.73
N ALA A 324 9.21 7.00 4.00
CA ALA A 324 8.09 7.75 4.58
C ALA A 324 8.20 7.73 6.11
N GLY A 325 8.10 8.88 6.77
CA GLY A 325 8.31 8.85 8.21
C GLY A 325 8.07 10.14 8.96
N HIS A 326 8.36 10.05 10.23
CA HIS A 326 8.38 11.08 11.24
C HIS A 326 9.81 11.40 11.67
N VAL A 327 9.98 12.44 12.47
CA VAL A 327 11.23 12.72 13.18
C VAL A 327 10.98 12.88 14.67
N LEU A 328 11.94 12.43 15.47
CA LEU A 328 12.06 12.72 16.89
C LEU A 328 13.25 13.65 17.08
N MET A 329 13.00 14.83 17.63
CA MET A 329 14.04 15.85 17.87
C MET A 329 14.13 16.16 19.36
N ARG A 330 15.36 16.21 19.92
CA ARG A 330 15.64 16.53 21.33
C ARG A 330 16.79 17.52 21.44
N PHE A 331 16.61 18.58 22.23
CA PHE A 331 17.63 19.63 22.44
C PHE A 331 17.25 20.55 23.61
N THR A 332 18.17 21.40 24.02
CA THR A 332 17.92 22.46 25.02
C THR A 332 17.81 23.82 24.33
N ALA A 333 16.85 24.63 24.73
CA ALA A 333 16.61 25.95 24.15
C ALA A 333 16.01 26.93 25.17
N LYS A 334 15.86 28.20 24.75
CA LYS A 334 15.15 29.25 25.46
C LYS A 334 13.76 29.47 24.81
N LYS A 335 12.82 29.93 25.62
CA LYS A 335 11.46 30.23 25.19
C LYS A 335 11.45 31.16 23.98
N GLY A 336 10.67 30.78 22.96
CA GLY A 336 10.47 31.57 21.75
C GLY A 336 11.58 31.45 20.70
N GLN A 337 12.71 30.74 20.99
CA GLN A 337 13.66 30.36 19.95
C GLN A 337 12.99 29.44 18.94
N LEU A 338 13.52 29.43 17.71
CA LEU A 338 12.91 28.71 16.59
C LEU A 338 13.84 27.67 15.99
N VAL A 339 13.25 26.52 15.67
CA VAL A 339 13.84 25.49 14.83
C VAL A 339 12.91 25.26 13.63
N ARG A 340 13.49 25.28 12.43
CA ARG A 340 12.85 24.92 11.18
C ARG A 340 13.48 23.65 10.64
N LEU A 341 12.65 22.66 10.27
CA LEU A 341 13.07 21.46 9.58
C LEU A 341 12.49 21.48 8.18
N ARG A 342 13.29 21.11 7.18
CA ARG A 342 12.85 20.90 5.80
C ARG A 342 13.28 19.51 5.34
N PHE A 343 12.39 18.80 4.68
CA PHE A 343 12.56 17.38 4.33
C PHE A 343 12.74 17.22 2.82
N GLY A 344 13.66 16.35 2.39
CA GLY A 344 13.89 16.06 0.99
C GLY A 344 14.55 14.71 0.76
N GLU A 345 14.41 14.20 -0.47
CA GLU A 345 14.93 12.90 -0.88
C GLU A 345 16.37 12.96 -1.37
N LEU A 346 16.88 14.15 -1.74
CA LEU A 346 18.21 14.29 -2.35
C LEU A 346 18.85 15.65 -2.03
N LEU A 347 20.18 15.69 -2.17
CA LEU A 347 20.95 16.91 -2.26
C LEU A 347 21.15 17.30 -3.72
N GLY A 348 21.11 18.60 -4.00
CA GLY A 348 21.43 19.13 -5.32
C GLY A 348 22.91 18.99 -5.67
N ASN A 349 23.27 19.24 -6.92
CA ASN A 349 24.68 19.26 -7.37
C ASN A 349 25.50 20.32 -6.64
N ASP A 350 24.86 21.30 -6.04
CA ASP A 350 25.43 22.33 -5.19
C ASP A 350 25.62 21.89 -3.73
N GLY A 351 25.25 20.66 -3.37
CA GLY A 351 25.35 20.13 -2.01
C GLY A 351 24.29 20.65 -1.04
N GLU A 352 23.31 21.43 -1.51
CA GLU A 352 22.19 21.92 -0.71
C GLU A 352 20.99 20.96 -0.78
N LEU A 353 20.08 21.03 0.22
CA LEU A 353 18.84 20.24 0.17
C LEU A 353 18.02 20.65 -1.06
N SER A 354 17.65 19.67 -1.87
CA SER A 354 16.76 19.88 -3.01
C SER A 354 15.37 19.30 -2.73
N GLN A 355 14.35 20.13 -2.95
CA GLN A 355 12.95 19.71 -2.91
C GLN A 355 12.29 19.79 -4.32
N LYS A 356 13.07 20.03 -5.38
CA LYS A 356 12.55 20.21 -6.74
C LYS A 356 11.80 19.00 -7.28
N ASN A 357 12.27 17.79 -6.96
CA ASN A 357 11.67 16.54 -7.42
C ASN A 357 10.37 16.18 -6.68
N ILE A 358 10.15 16.74 -5.49
CA ILE A 358 9.03 16.43 -4.61
C ILE A 358 7.96 17.53 -4.55
N GLN A 359 8.16 18.64 -5.24
CA GLN A 359 7.24 19.79 -5.20
C GLN A 359 6.61 20.08 -6.56
N CYS A 360 5.29 20.30 -6.53
CA CYS A 360 4.58 20.94 -7.62
C CYS A 360 4.61 22.46 -7.42
N ILE A 361 5.26 23.16 -8.34
CA ILE A 361 5.50 24.60 -8.24
C ILE A 361 4.68 25.33 -9.30
N SER A 362 3.83 26.26 -8.85
CA SER A 362 3.10 27.18 -9.70
C SER A 362 3.49 28.63 -9.40
N LYS A 363 2.96 29.58 -10.19
CA LYS A 363 3.18 31.01 -9.91
C LYS A 363 2.65 31.47 -8.53
N LYS A 364 1.67 30.73 -7.95
CA LYS A 364 0.97 31.14 -6.72
C LYS A 364 1.22 30.19 -5.54
N LYS A 365 1.76 29.01 -5.77
CA LYS A 365 1.79 27.96 -4.74
C LYS A 365 2.97 27.02 -4.93
N ILE A 366 3.54 26.59 -3.82
CA ILE A 366 4.44 25.43 -3.69
C ILE A 366 3.74 24.39 -2.84
N THR A 367 3.74 23.14 -3.25
CA THR A 367 3.16 22.03 -2.48
C THR A 367 3.77 20.69 -2.90
N PRO A 368 4.07 19.76 -1.97
CA PRO A 368 4.05 19.95 -0.52
C PRO A 368 5.19 20.86 -0.05
N LEU A 369 5.05 21.51 1.09
CA LEU A 369 6.15 22.24 1.73
C LEU A 369 7.10 21.28 2.42
N GLN A 370 6.58 20.21 3.03
CA GLN A 370 7.35 19.24 3.82
C GLN A 370 8.25 19.95 4.84
N GLU A 371 7.61 20.64 5.80
CA GLU A 371 8.29 21.55 6.71
C GLU A 371 7.72 21.44 8.13
N VAL A 372 8.59 21.63 9.11
CA VAL A 372 8.21 21.81 10.51
C VAL A 372 8.75 23.14 11.00
N LEU A 373 7.91 23.95 11.64
CA LEU A 373 8.29 25.11 12.38
C LEU A 373 7.98 24.89 13.87
N TYR A 374 9.04 24.84 14.70
CA TYR A 374 8.93 24.56 16.13
C TYR A 374 9.36 25.74 16.96
N VAL A 375 8.47 26.23 17.84
CA VAL A 375 8.72 27.30 18.82
C VAL A 375 9.10 26.67 20.15
N CYS A 376 10.33 26.92 20.60
CA CYS A 376 10.91 26.32 21.79
C CYS A 376 10.31 26.86 23.09
N LYS A 377 10.23 26.02 24.09
CA LYS A 377 10.07 26.40 25.51
C LYS A 377 11.43 26.48 26.20
N ASP A 378 11.46 27.03 27.42
CA ASP A 378 12.68 27.02 28.22
C ASP A 378 13.09 25.60 28.64
N GLY A 379 14.39 25.32 28.56
CA GLY A 379 14.99 24.05 28.97
C GLY A 379 14.90 22.97 27.91
N LEU A 380 14.65 21.74 28.33
CA LEU A 380 14.61 20.55 27.45
C LEU A 380 13.37 20.60 26.56
N ASN A 381 13.60 20.54 25.26
CA ASN A 381 12.59 20.40 24.23
C ASN A 381 12.64 18.98 23.65
N SER A 382 11.47 18.41 23.42
CA SER A 382 11.27 17.16 22.69
C SER A 382 10.10 17.34 21.75
N TYR A 383 10.33 17.06 20.47
CA TYR A 383 9.30 17.10 19.44
C TYR A 383 9.29 15.80 18.67
N THR A 384 8.11 15.25 18.47
CA THR A 384 7.88 14.14 17.54
C THR A 384 6.79 14.56 16.57
N THR A 385 6.99 14.32 15.27
CA THR A 385 5.94 14.52 14.26
C THR A 385 4.70 13.70 14.61
N ARG A 386 3.51 14.29 14.49
CA ARG A 386 2.25 13.65 14.94
C ARG A 386 1.21 13.55 13.82
N PHE A 387 0.97 14.62 13.08
CA PHE A 387 -0.14 14.77 12.15
C PHE A 387 0.31 15.00 10.70
N ALA A 388 1.60 14.87 10.43
CA ALA A 388 2.19 14.87 9.10
C ALA A 388 2.94 13.57 8.86
N ILE A 389 3.17 13.21 7.61
CA ILE A 389 4.10 12.18 7.20
C ILE A 389 4.96 12.75 6.08
N PHE A 390 6.27 12.53 6.14
CA PHE A 390 7.22 13.10 5.20
C PHE A 390 7.90 12.00 4.39
N GLY A 391 8.14 12.24 3.09
CA GLY A 391 9.02 11.41 2.29
C GLY A 391 10.41 12.05 2.27
N PHE A 392 11.44 11.36 2.77
CA PHE A 392 12.78 11.96 2.90
C PHE A 392 13.89 10.95 3.17
N GLN A 393 15.11 11.34 2.82
CA GLN A 393 16.36 10.80 3.30
C GLN A 393 17.15 11.86 4.08
N TYR A 394 16.93 13.12 3.74
CA TYR A 394 17.68 14.26 4.30
C TYR A 394 16.75 15.23 5.01
N VAL A 395 17.25 15.81 6.11
CA VAL A 395 16.62 16.93 6.81
C VAL A 395 17.60 18.09 6.91
N GLU A 396 17.17 19.27 6.44
CA GLU A 396 17.84 20.53 6.67
C GLU A 396 17.32 21.14 7.97
N ILE A 397 18.22 21.53 8.88
CA ILE A 397 17.90 22.19 10.15
C ILE A 397 18.37 23.65 10.09
N GLU A 398 17.44 24.55 10.28
CA GLU A 398 17.69 25.99 10.40
C GLU A 398 17.23 26.48 11.78
N THR A 399 17.98 27.44 12.35
CA THR A 399 17.65 28.07 13.63
C THR A 399 17.82 29.58 13.56
N GLY A 400 17.09 30.33 14.37
CA GLY A 400 17.18 31.77 14.46
C GLY A 400 16.34 32.52 13.43
N LYS A 401 16.95 33.13 12.39
CA LYS A 401 16.25 33.89 11.34
C LYS A 401 16.14 33.08 10.06
N PHE A 402 14.96 33.02 9.47
CA PHE A 402 14.69 32.28 8.25
C PHE A 402 14.30 33.21 7.11
N THR A 403 14.60 32.81 5.89
CA THR A 403 14.03 33.33 4.66
C THR A 403 13.04 32.37 4.06
N PHE A 404 11.95 32.85 3.47
CA PHE A 404 10.91 32.05 2.86
C PHE A 404 10.68 32.51 1.42
N ASP A 405 10.36 31.59 0.55
CA ASP A 405 9.75 31.91 -0.75
C ASP A 405 8.40 32.62 -0.52
N ASP A 406 8.06 33.58 -1.40
CA ASP A 406 6.80 34.32 -1.27
C ASP A 406 5.54 33.46 -1.33
N ARG A 407 5.65 32.27 -1.92
CA ARG A 407 4.58 31.28 -2.04
C ARG A 407 4.48 30.34 -0.84
N ASP A 408 5.51 30.34 0.03
CA ASP A 408 5.54 29.55 1.25
C ASP A 408 4.76 30.26 2.36
N TYR A 409 3.64 29.68 2.76
CA TYR A 409 2.77 30.26 3.77
C TYR A 409 3.30 30.10 5.21
N PHE A 410 4.32 29.29 5.47
CA PHE A 410 4.96 29.21 6.78
C PHE A 410 5.61 30.54 7.18
N LYS A 411 5.90 31.43 6.21
CA LYS A 411 6.31 32.79 6.48
C LYS A 411 5.32 33.59 7.35
N ASP A 412 4.00 33.30 7.21
CA ASP A 412 2.98 33.99 7.99
C ASP A 412 3.00 33.51 9.44
N TYR A 413 3.21 32.20 9.67
CA TYR A 413 3.41 31.67 11.01
C TYR A 413 4.71 32.16 11.65
N TYR A 414 5.80 32.23 10.89
CA TYR A 414 7.06 32.82 11.36
C TYR A 414 6.88 34.29 11.80
N ARG A 415 6.10 35.09 11.04
CA ARG A 415 5.79 36.47 11.41
C ARG A 415 4.98 36.55 12.70
N ASP A 416 3.97 35.70 12.87
CA ASP A 416 3.16 35.59 14.10
C ASP A 416 4.05 35.27 15.32
N VAL A 417 4.94 34.28 15.19
CA VAL A 417 5.89 33.94 16.26
C VAL A 417 6.81 35.12 16.62
N ARG A 418 7.34 35.85 15.63
CA ARG A 418 8.20 37.00 15.89
C ARG A 418 7.48 38.18 16.55
N GLN A 419 6.19 38.32 16.32
CA GLN A 419 5.34 39.26 17.06
C GLN A 419 5.12 38.83 18.51
N ARG A 420 4.93 37.54 18.73
CA ARG A 420 4.66 36.93 20.04
C ARG A 420 5.91 36.86 20.93
N TYR A 421 7.08 36.60 20.33
CA TYR A 421 8.36 36.46 21.01
C TYR A 421 9.45 37.37 20.38
N PRO A 422 9.31 38.70 20.46
CA PRO A 422 10.19 39.63 19.75
C PRO A 422 11.64 39.55 20.21
N GLU A 423 11.88 39.21 21.48
CA GLU A 423 13.20 39.13 22.09
C GLU A 423 13.98 37.85 21.76
N ALA A 424 13.29 36.82 21.25
CA ALA A 424 13.88 35.50 21.03
C ALA A 424 14.54 35.39 19.64
N THR A 425 15.52 36.24 19.36
CA THR A 425 16.21 36.32 18.04
C THR A 425 17.45 35.43 17.92
N GLU A 426 18.00 34.99 19.05
CA GLU A 426 19.20 34.13 19.07
C GLU A 426 18.90 32.74 18.52
N PRO A 427 19.83 32.16 17.72
CA PRO A 427 19.67 30.80 17.22
C PRO A 427 19.84 29.77 18.34
N VAL A 428 19.22 28.62 18.17
CA VAL A 428 19.56 27.41 18.94
C VAL A 428 20.89 26.86 18.41
N GLY A 429 21.76 26.38 19.28
CA GLY A 429 23.00 25.72 18.87
C GLY A 429 22.67 24.47 18.01
N LEU A 430 23.18 24.45 16.78
CA LEU A 430 22.87 23.34 15.83
C LEU A 430 23.44 22.01 16.32
N ASP A 431 24.62 22.04 16.97
CA ASP A 431 25.29 20.82 17.47
C ASP A 431 24.56 20.19 18.67
N ASP A 432 23.69 20.94 19.33
CA ASP A 432 22.89 20.48 20.48
C ASP A 432 21.64 19.72 20.03
N ILE A 433 21.22 19.86 18.78
CA ILE A 433 20.00 19.23 18.27
C ILE A 433 20.30 17.79 17.88
N LYS A 434 19.65 16.85 18.58
CA LYS A 434 19.66 15.42 18.23
C LYS A 434 18.35 15.08 17.55
N ILE A 435 18.46 14.47 16.37
CA ILE A 435 17.31 14.08 15.54
C ILE A 435 17.45 12.64 15.06
N GLU A 436 16.36 11.90 15.14
CA GLU A 436 16.21 10.55 14.60
C GLU A 436 15.03 10.56 13.61
N ALA A 437 15.15 9.84 12.51
CA ALA A 437 14.02 9.52 11.66
C ALA A 437 13.34 8.25 12.16
N ILE A 438 12.02 8.18 12.01
CA ILE A 438 11.18 7.04 12.38
C ILE A 438 10.34 6.67 11.16
N ALA A 439 10.53 5.47 10.64
CA ALA A 439 9.72 4.98 9.53
C ALA A 439 8.24 4.84 9.96
N VAL A 440 7.31 5.23 9.07
CA VAL A 440 5.86 5.15 9.31
C VAL A 440 5.21 4.48 8.11
N TYR A 441 4.60 3.32 8.35
CA TYR A 441 3.87 2.56 7.34
C TYR A 441 2.84 1.64 8.00
N SER A 442 1.89 1.12 7.23
CA SER A 442 0.94 0.10 7.69
C SER A 442 1.68 -1.15 8.12
N ASP A 443 1.25 -1.78 9.21
CA ASP A 443 1.91 -2.92 9.87
C ASP A 443 1.82 -4.20 9.01
N ILE A 444 2.44 -4.14 7.83
CA ILE A 444 2.56 -5.24 6.87
C ILE A 444 3.78 -6.09 7.21
N GLU A 445 3.56 -7.34 7.61
CA GLU A 445 4.63 -8.29 7.95
C GLU A 445 5.46 -8.65 6.71
N GLU A 446 6.81 -8.68 6.82
CA GLU A 446 7.66 -9.19 5.74
C GLU A 446 7.55 -10.72 5.63
N LEU A 447 7.15 -11.23 4.47
CA LEU A 447 6.98 -12.66 4.18
C LEU A 447 8.01 -13.22 3.21
N GLY A 448 8.62 -12.37 2.38
CA GLY A 448 9.54 -12.76 1.33
C GLY A 448 10.97 -12.36 1.62
N PHE A 449 11.88 -13.31 1.48
CA PHE A 449 13.33 -13.10 1.61
C PHE A 449 14.02 -13.60 0.35
N PHE A 450 14.92 -12.81 -0.19
CA PHE A 450 15.68 -13.12 -1.39
C PHE A 450 17.15 -12.75 -1.20
N GLU A 451 18.03 -13.63 -1.63
CA GLU A 451 19.47 -13.40 -1.67
C GLU A 451 20.08 -14.04 -2.92
N SER A 452 21.09 -13.39 -3.47
CA SER A 452 21.84 -13.90 -4.62
C SER A 452 23.31 -13.52 -4.55
N SER A 453 24.11 -14.08 -5.46
CA SER A 453 25.53 -13.73 -5.60
C SER A 453 25.76 -12.31 -6.15
N ASN A 454 24.74 -11.61 -6.62
CA ASN A 454 24.84 -10.24 -7.13
C ASN A 454 24.43 -9.23 -6.06
N ARG A 455 25.43 -8.49 -5.55
CA ARG A 455 25.21 -7.48 -4.49
C ARG A 455 24.23 -6.36 -4.91
N LEU A 456 24.28 -5.89 -6.16
CA LEU A 456 23.37 -4.84 -6.63
C LEU A 456 21.94 -5.33 -6.71
N LEU A 457 21.73 -6.60 -7.10
CA LEU A 457 20.39 -7.19 -7.10
C LEU A 457 19.81 -7.31 -5.68
N ASN A 458 20.63 -7.74 -4.72
CA ASN A 458 20.21 -7.79 -3.32
C ASN A 458 19.85 -6.40 -2.78
N GLN A 459 20.61 -5.36 -3.15
CA GLN A 459 20.31 -3.97 -2.82
C GLN A 459 19.02 -3.49 -3.52
N PHE A 460 18.76 -3.92 -4.76
CA PHE A 460 17.51 -3.61 -5.46
C PHE A 460 16.29 -4.19 -4.75
N VAL A 461 16.36 -5.46 -4.31
CA VAL A 461 15.28 -6.09 -3.52
C VAL A 461 15.04 -5.31 -2.22
N HIS A 462 16.11 -4.94 -1.52
CA HIS A 462 16.02 -4.10 -0.31
C HIS A 462 15.34 -2.75 -0.60
N ALA A 463 15.75 -2.06 -1.68
CA ALA A 463 15.16 -0.81 -2.11
C ALA A 463 13.66 -0.96 -2.48
N THR A 464 13.29 -2.11 -3.10
CA THR A 464 11.88 -2.42 -3.42
C THR A 464 11.05 -2.57 -2.13
N LYS A 465 11.57 -3.28 -1.13
CA LYS A 465 10.90 -3.40 0.18
C LYS A 465 10.70 -2.02 0.84
N TRP A 466 11.71 -1.15 0.81
CA TRP A 466 11.59 0.19 1.37
C TRP A 466 10.62 1.08 0.61
N SER A 467 10.57 0.97 -0.72
CA SER A 467 9.54 1.68 -1.50
C SER A 467 8.15 1.15 -1.19
N THR A 468 7.98 -0.15 -0.97
CA THR A 468 6.70 -0.74 -0.58
C THR A 468 6.27 -0.22 0.79
N LYS A 469 7.14 -0.29 1.81
CA LYS A 469 6.89 0.25 3.15
C LYS A 469 6.48 1.73 3.08
N SER A 470 7.30 2.55 2.42
CA SER A 470 7.09 4.01 2.30
C SER A 470 5.77 4.39 1.62
N ASN A 471 5.27 3.54 0.77
CA ASN A 471 4.04 3.77 -0.01
C ASN A 471 2.86 2.93 0.48
N SER A 472 2.93 2.36 1.69
CA SER A 472 1.85 1.61 2.33
C SER A 472 1.33 2.35 3.57
N ALA A 473 0.82 3.55 3.39
CA ALA A 473 0.25 4.38 4.46
C ALA A 473 -1.29 4.39 4.39
N ASP A 474 -1.91 3.31 4.89
CA ASP A 474 -3.35 2.99 4.84
C ASP A 474 -3.90 2.71 3.42
N ILE A 475 -3.21 3.17 2.38
CA ILE A 475 -3.45 2.89 0.95
C ILE A 475 -2.12 2.72 0.23
N PRO A 476 -2.07 2.03 -0.93
CA PRO A 476 -0.88 1.99 -1.77
C PRO A 476 -0.75 3.33 -2.51
N THR A 477 0.12 4.22 -2.03
CA THR A 477 0.40 5.50 -2.69
C THR A 477 1.46 5.33 -3.76
N ASP A 478 1.42 6.17 -4.80
CA ASP A 478 2.45 6.24 -5.85
C ASP A 478 3.82 6.66 -5.29
N CYS A 479 3.82 7.69 -4.46
CA CYS A 479 4.99 8.24 -3.81
C CYS A 479 4.65 8.84 -2.43
N PRO A 480 5.59 8.88 -1.46
CA PRO A 480 5.33 9.46 -0.15
C PRO A 480 5.52 10.97 -0.10
N THR A 481 5.75 11.61 -1.23
CA THR A 481 6.14 13.02 -1.33
C THR A 481 5.12 13.88 -2.06
N ARG A 482 5.24 13.98 -3.41
CA ARG A 482 4.53 14.96 -4.25
C ARG A 482 3.02 14.72 -4.33
N GLU A 483 2.60 13.49 -4.60
CA GLU A 483 1.19 13.15 -4.88
C GLU A 483 0.49 12.49 -3.72
N ARG A 484 1.02 11.37 -3.24
CA ARG A 484 0.42 10.51 -2.21
C ARG A 484 -0.99 10.09 -2.60
N HIS A 485 -1.13 9.72 -3.87
CA HIS A 485 -2.36 9.19 -4.45
C HIS A 485 -2.33 7.67 -4.51
N GLY A 486 -3.48 7.05 -4.27
CA GLY A 486 -3.68 5.63 -4.54
C GLY A 486 -3.89 5.38 -6.03
N TRP A 487 -2.82 5.54 -6.84
CA TRP A 487 -2.88 5.26 -8.27
C TRP A 487 -3.15 3.78 -8.53
N THR A 488 -4.22 3.51 -9.26
CA THR A 488 -4.71 2.14 -9.46
C THR A 488 -3.85 1.35 -10.44
N GLY A 489 -3.19 2.03 -11.38
CA GLY A 489 -2.22 1.42 -12.28
C GLY A 489 -1.03 0.85 -11.52
N ASP A 490 -0.44 1.67 -10.66
CA ASP A 490 0.67 1.31 -9.79
C ASP A 490 0.32 0.13 -8.88
N ALA A 491 -0.83 0.21 -8.22
CA ALA A 491 -1.29 -0.81 -7.31
C ALA A 491 -1.49 -2.17 -8.02
N GLN A 492 -2.11 -2.18 -9.21
CA GLN A 492 -2.40 -3.44 -9.89
C GLN A 492 -1.16 -4.13 -10.48
N ILE A 493 -0.20 -3.37 -11.04
CA ILE A 493 1.02 -3.98 -11.61
C ILE A 493 1.93 -4.53 -10.51
N PHE A 494 1.90 -3.96 -9.32
CA PHE A 494 2.78 -4.31 -8.21
C PHE A 494 2.17 -5.32 -7.22
N PHE A 495 0.88 -5.65 -7.34
CA PHE A 495 0.15 -6.45 -6.37
C PHE A 495 0.82 -7.80 -6.07
N LYS A 496 1.19 -8.57 -7.09
CA LYS A 496 1.86 -9.88 -6.91
C LYS A 496 3.22 -9.73 -6.24
N THR A 497 4.01 -8.73 -6.64
CA THR A 497 5.28 -8.40 -5.99
C THR A 497 5.08 -8.10 -4.51
N ALA A 498 4.11 -7.24 -4.17
CA ALA A 498 3.80 -6.94 -2.78
C ALA A 498 3.39 -8.18 -1.99
N SER A 499 2.60 -9.08 -2.59
CA SER A 499 2.14 -10.33 -1.98
C SER A 499 3.28 -11.35 -1.73
N TYR A 500 4.32 -11.36 -2.58
CA TYR A 500 5.53 -12.16 -2.28
C TYR A 500 6.36 -11.56 -1.16
N LEU A 501 6.44 -10.24 -1.07
CA LEU A 501 7.33 -9.57 -0.13
C LEU A 501 6.70 -9.37 1.25
N PHE A 502 5.37 -9.17 1.32
CA PHE A 502 4.66 -8.78 2.54
C PHE A 502 3.31 -9.49 2.70
N ASP A 503 2.81 -9.57 3.93
CA ASP A 503 1.41 -9.92 4.22
C ASP A 503 0.52 -8.73 3.80
N TYR A 504 0.13 -8.76 2.53
CA TYR A 504 -0.54 -7.64 1.86
C TYR A 504 -2.06 -7.84 1.73
N ALA A 505 -2.60 -8.93 2.29
CA ALA A 505 -3.98 -9.33 2.05
C ALA A 505 -5.00 -8.38 2.68
N ALA A 506 -4.96 -8.13 3.99
CA ALA A 506 -5.90 -7.21 4.66
C ALA A 506 -5.80 -5.79 4.11
N PHE A 507 -4.58 -5.31 3.86
CA PHE A 507 -4.31 -4.01 3.26
C PHE A 507 -4.93 -3.88 1.86
N SER A 508 -4.81 -4.91 1.03
CA SER A 508 -5.38 -4.94 -0.32
C SER A 508 -6.91 -4.99 -0.33
N GLN A 509 -7.52 -5.74 0.59
CA GLN A 509 -8.98 -5.76 0.74
C GLN A 509 -9.55 -4.39 1.11
N LYS A 510 -8.86 -3.67 2.01
CA LYS A 510 -9.23 -2.28 2.33
C LYS A 510 -9.15 -1.39 1.09
N TYR A 511 -8.07 -1.49 0.33
CA TYR A 511 -7.90 -0.70 -0.90
C TYR A 511 -8.94 -1.04 -1.98
N LEU A 512 -9.31 -2.30 -2.15
CA LEU A 512 -10.37 -2.69 -3.07
C LEU A 512 -11.72 -2.07 -2.69
N ARG A 513 -12.04 -1.98 -1.40
CA ARG A 513 -13.24 -1.25 -0.95
C ARG A 513 -13.19 0.22 -1.38
N ASP A 514 -12.04 0.89 -1.27
CA ASP A 514 -11.85 2.26 -1.74
C ASP A 514 -12.05 2.41 -3.26
N VAL A 515 -11.55 1.45 -4.05
CA VAL A 515 -11.73 1.41 -5.51
C VAL A 515 -13.21 1.31 -5.88
N TYR A 516 -13.93 0.38 -5.25
CA TYR A 516 -15.33 0.14 -5.58
C TYR A 516 -16.29 1.18 -5.00
N ASP A 517 -15.94 1.87 -3.93
CA ASP A 517 -16.70 3.04 -3.43
C ASP A 517 -16.84 4.10 -4.55
N TRP A 518 -15.90 4.16 -5.47
CA TRP A 518 -15.88 5.12 -6.59
C TRP A 518 -16.48 4.62 -7.89
N GLN A 519 -16.84 3.34 -7.98
CA GLN A 519 -17.43 2.81 -9.22
C GLN A 519 -18.73 3.55 -9.60
N LYS A 520 -18.79 4.01 -10.83
CA LYS A 520 -19.98 4.70 -11.35
C LYS A 520 -21.05 3.69 -11.82
N LYS A 521 -22.31 4.13 -11.88
CA LYS A 521 -23.44 3.31 -12.34
C LYS A 521 -23.26 2.73 -13.75
N ASN A 522 -22.43 3.34 -14.60
CA ASN A 522 -22.11 2.80 -15.93
C ASN A 522 -20.95 1.80 -15.94
N GLY A 523 -20.42 1.44 -14.81
CA GLY A 523 -19.33 0.50 -14.61
C GLY A 523 -17.93 1.12 -14.54
N LYS A 524 -17.79 2.38 -14.87
CA LYS A 524 -16.51 3.10 -14.89
C LYS A 524 -15.84 3.09 -13.51
N LEU A 525 -14.61 2.60 -13.40
CA LEU A 525 -13.79 2.60 -12.20
C LEU A 525 -12.82 3.79 -12.17
N PRO A 526 -12.33 4.16 -10.98
CA PRO A 526 -11.38 5.27 -10.85
C PRO A 526 -10.00 4.87 -11.32
N GLN A 527 -9.17 5.87 -11.57
CA GLN A 527 -7.71 5.71 -11.73
C GLN A 527 -6.94 6.05 -10.46
N ILE A 528 -7.59 6.65 -9.48
CA ILE A 528 -7.07 6.98 -8.15
C ILE A 528 -8.15 6.62 -7.12
N ALA A 529 -7.79 5.88 -6.09
CA ALA A 529 -8.66 5.54 -4.96
C ALA A 529 -7.88 5.61 -3.63
N PRO A 530 -8.50 6.14 -2.57
CA PRO A 530 -9.77 6.88 -2.50
C PRO A 530 -9.78 8.14 -3.38
N TYR A 531 -10.92 8.89 -3.37
CA TYR A 531 -11.02 10.15 -4.10
C TYR A 531 -9.91 11.13 -3.70
N GLY A 532 -9.03 11.41 -4.64
CA GLY A 532 -7.81 12.20 -4.40
C GLY A 532 -7.98 13.71 -4.55
N GLY A 533 -9.20 14.25 -4.45
CA GLY A 533 -9.44 15.68 -4.63
C GLY A 533 -8.95 16.17 -5.99
N VAL A 534 -9.10 15.35 -6.99
CA VAL A 534 -8.61 15.69 -8.33
C VAL A 534 -9.52 16.71 -8.97
N ASP A 535 -8.87 17.63 -9.63
CA ASP A 535 -9.55 18.62 -10.45
C ASP A 535 -10.41 17.97 -11.57
N PHE A 536 -11.15 18.78 -12.26
CA PHE A 536 -12.00 18.34 -13.37
C PHE A 536 -11.27 17.45 -14.39
N TYR A 537 -9.99 17.73 -14.63
CA TYR A 537 -9.15 17.01 -15.56
C TYR A 537 -8.96 15.54 -15.16
N MET A 538 -8.54 15.29 -13.93
CA MET A 538 -8.27 13.93 -13.44
C MET A 538 -9.56 13.09 -13.33
N GLN A 539 -10.69 13.68 -12.97
CA GLN A 539 -11.97 12.98 -12.93
C GLN A 539 -12.48 12.55 -14.30
N THR A 540 -12.21 13.32 -15.35
CA THR A 540 -12.64 12.95 -16.70
C THR A 540 -11.87 11.75 -17.24
N MET A 541 -10.67 11.49 -16.73
CA MET A 541 -9.80 10.39 -17.14
C MET A 541 -10.11 9.04 -16.47
N ASN A 542 -10.95 8.99 -15.44
CA ASN A 542 -11.41 7.72 -14.87
C ASN A 542 -11.91 6.75 -15.96
N GLY A 543 -11.67 5.45 -15.79
CA GLY A 543 -11.89 4.42 -16.81
C GLY A 543 -10.69 4.28 -17.74
N SER A 544 -9.53 4.80 -17.34
CA SER A 544 -8.26 4.66 -18.06
C SER A 544 -7.81 3.20 -18.07
N VAL A 545 -7.57 2.67 -19.24
CA VAL A 545 -7.10 1.30 -19.43
C VAL A 545 -5.66 1.16 -18.93
N GLY A 546 -5.35 0.05 -18.28
CA GLY A 546 -4.09 -0.17 -17.58
C GLY A 546 -4.12 0.30 -16.12
N TRP A 547 -5.04 1.23 -15.78
CA TRP A 547 -5.25 1.76 -14.41
C TRP A 547 -6.57 1.28 -13.83
N SER A 548 -7.68 1.68 -14.42
CA SER A 548 -9.02 1.31 -13.93
C SER A 548 -9.34 -0.19 -14.03
N ASP A 549 -8.51 -0.97 -14.70
CA ASP A 549 -8.58 -2.44 -14.74
C ASP A 549 -8.31 -3.08 -13.37
N VAL A 550 -7.81 -2.33 -12.41
CA VAL A 550 -7.56 -2.72 -11.01
C VAL A 550 -8.70 -3.51 -10.38
N GLY A 551 -9.97 -3.13 -10.68
CA GLY A 551 -11.15 -3.78 -10.14
C GLY A 551 -11.45 -5.18 -10.74
N VAL A 552 -10.66 -5.64 -11.71
CA VAL A 552 -10.67 -7.03 -12.17
C VAL A 552 -9.36 -7.71 -11.85
N LEU A 553 -8.25 -7.00 -12.04
CA LEU A 553 -6.91 -7.57 -11.89
C LEU A 553 -6.57 -7.90 -10.44
N ILE A 554 -6.77 -6.97 -9.50
CA ILE A 554 -6.43 -7.24 -8.09
C ILE A 554 -7.31 -8.35 -7.48
N PRO A 555 -8.65 -8.39 -7.62
CA PRO A 555 -9.42 -9.52 -7.11
C PRO A 555 -8.98 -10.87 -7.68
N TYR A 556 -8.67 -10.93 -8.97
CA TYR A 556 -8.19 -12.16 -9.61
C TYR A 556 -6.80 -12.57 -9.10
N TYR A 557 -5.85 -11.65 -9.03
CA TYR A 557 -4.51 -11.92 -8.48
C TYR A 557 -4.55 -12.23 -6.98
N PHE A 558 -5.48 -11.62 -6.25
CA PHE A 558 -5.72 -11.94 -4.84
C PHE A 558 -6.15 -13.40 -4.68
N TYR A 559 -7.07 -13.86 -5.53
CA TYR A 559 -7.45 -15.27 -5.58
C TYR A 559 -6.26 -16.17 -5.92
N GLU A 560 -5.48 -15.83 -6.95
CA GLU A 560 -4.29 -16.63 -7.32
C GLU A 560 -3.26 -16.75 -6.17
N MET A 561 -3.04 -15.69 -5.40
CA MET A 561 -2.04 -15.67 -4.33
C MET A 561 -2.55 -16.25 -3.00
N ASN A 562 -3.85 -16.15 -2.71
CA ASN A 562 -4.42 -16.48 -1.42
C ASN A 562 -5.47 -17.61 -1.47
N GLY A 563 -5.91 -18.08 -2.64
CA GLY A 563 -6.95 -19.11 -2.77
C GLY A 563 -8.33 -18.66 -2.27
N ASP A 564 -8.59 -17.37 -2.14
CA ASP A 564 -9.85 -16.85 -1.59
C ASP A 564 -10.88 -16.59 -2.69
N GLU A 565 -11.78 -17.56 -2.93
CA GLU A 565 -12.84 -17.44 -3.92
C GLU A 565 -13.88 -16.39 -3.50
N ARG A 566 -14.10 -16.19 -2.19
CA ARG A 566 -15.11 -15.23 -1.69
C ARG A 566 -14.86 -13.80 -2.18
N ILE A 567 -13.62 -13.39 -2.41
CA ILE A 567 -13.34 -12.06 -2.94
C ILE A 567 -13.85 -11.90 -4.38
N LEU A 568 -13.79 -12.97 -5.17
CA LEU A 568 -14.34 -12.98 -6.54
C LEU A 568 -15.88 -12.94 -6.51
N GLU A 569 -16.52 -13.70 -5.62
CA GLU A 569 -17.96 -13.71 -5.43
C GLU A 569 -18.48 -12.36 -4.94
N GLU A 570 -17.84 -11.77 -3.93
CA GLU A 570 -18.20 -10.47 -3.34
C GLU A 570 -18.20 -9.36 -4.39
N TYR A 571 -17.21 -9.38 -5.28
CA TYR A 571 -17.06 -8.31 -6.27
C TYR A 571 -17.49 -8.70 -7.69
N TYR A 572 -18.08 -9.89 -7.91
CA TYR A 572 -18.47 -10.35 -9.25
C TYR A 572 -19.33 -9.35 -10.01
N ASP A 573 -20.40 -8.86 -9.42
CA ASP A 573 -21.30 -7.89 -10.05
C ASP A 573 -20.59 -6.57 -10.39
N ARG A 574 -19.64 -6.16 -9.57
CA ARG A 574 -18.83 -4.96 -9.79
C ARG A 574 -17.85 -5.16 -10.95
N MET A 575 -17.19 -6.32 -11.02
CA MET A 575 -16.32 -6.71 -12.13
C MET A 575 -17.13 -6.86 -13.44
N LYS A 576 -18.28 -7.50 -13.42
CA LYS A 576 -19.21 -7.63 -14.54
C LYS A 576 -19.66 -6.28 -15.08
N LEU A 577 -19.96 -5.34 -14.17
CA LEU A 577 -20.33 -3.98 -14.55
C LEU A 577 -19.17 -3.24 -15.24
N TYR A 578 -17.92 -3.43 -14.77
CA TYR A 578 -16.73 -2.88 -15.42
C TYR A 578 -16.47 -3.54 -16.79
N ALA A 579 -16.55 -4.86 -16.89
CA ALA A 579 -16.45 -5.58 -18.17
C ALA A 579 -17.47 -5.06 -19.18
N SER A 580 -18.72 -4.85 -18.78
CA SER A 580 -19.75 -4.22 -19.62
C SER A 580 -19.40 -2.79 -20.07
N PHE A 581 -18.75 -2.01 -19.19
CA PHE A 581 -18.24 -0.69 -19.57
C PHE A 581 -17.17 -0.79 -20.66
N MET A 582 -16.23 -1.75 -20.55
CA MET A 582 -15.20 -1.99 -21.56
C MET A 582 -15.79 -2.47 -22.88
N GLN A 583 -16.72 -3.44 -22.85
CA GLN A 583 -17.44 -3.90 -24.03
C GLN A 583 -18.13 -2.75 -24.80
N LYS A 584 -18.80 -1.84 -24.06
CA LYS A 584 -19.45 -0.65 -24.64
C LYS A 584 -18.50 0.35 -25.28
N ARG A 585 -17.22 0.29 -25.01
CA ARG A 585 -16.17 1.12 -25.65
C ARG A 585 -15.67 0.53 -26.96
N CYS A 586 -15.80 -0.79 -27.14
CA CYS A 586 -15.42 -1.47 -28.37
C CYS A 586 -16.17 -0.91 -29.58
N GLY A 587 -15.47 -0.78 -30.71
CA GLY A 587 -15.99 -0.21 -31.98
C GLY A 587 -16.29 1.28 -31.91
N ARG A 588 -16.15 1.93 -30.76
CA ARG A 588 -16.38 3.37 -30.63
C ARG A 588 -15.07 4.15 -30.80
N TRP A 589 -15.19 5.31 -31.44
CA TRP A 589 -14.10 6.25 -31.63
C TRP A 589 -14.43 7.58 -30.96
N GLY A 590 -13.44 8.21 -30.37
CA GLY A 590 -13.59 9.52 -29.79
C GLY A 590 -12.73 9.73 -28.56
N GLY A 591 -12.42 10.96 -28.29
CA GLY A 591 -11.53 11.44 -27.24
C GLY A 591 -10.60 12.51 -27.80
N VAL A 592 -9.93 13.21 -26.89
CA VAL A 592 -8.92 14.20 -27.29
C VAL A 592 -7.78 13.46 -27.98
N TYR A 593 -7.35 13.98 -29.14
CA TYR A 593 -6.28 13.39 -29.97
C TYR A 593 -6.52 11.99 -30.54
N ALA A 594 -7.75 11.46 -30.51
CA ALA A 594 -8.06 10.19 -31.15
C ALA A 594 -7.73 10.21 -32.65
N ARG A 595 -7.04 9.16 -33.15
CA ARG A 595 -6.68 9.02 -34.57
C ARG A 595 -7.31 7.73 -35.15
N PRO A 596 -7.71 7.72 -36.43
CA PRO A 596 -8.18 6.50 -37.07
C PRO A 596 -7.11 5.38 -37.00
N THR A 597 -7.53 4.15 -36.75
CA THR A 597 -6.62 3.00 -36.69
C THR A 597 -6.32 2.34 -38.02
N GLY A 598 -7.10 2.65 -39.05
CA GLY A 598 -6.98 1.98 -40.35
C GLY A 598 -7.67 0.62 -40.45
N VAL A 599 -8.01 -0.01 -39.34
CA VAL A 599 -8.69 -1.32 -39.31
C VAL A 599 -10.05 -1.26 -40.01
N LYS A 600 -10.30 -2.22 -40.90
CA LYS A 600 -11.55 -2.38 -41.66
C LYS A 600 -12.16 -3.75 -41.36
N GLY A 601 -13.36 -3.99 -41.92
CA GLY A 601 -14.02 -5.30 -41.83
C GLY A 601 -14.70 -5.56 -40.48
N PRO A 602 -15.03 -6.83 -40.19
CA PRO A 602 -15.89 -7.20 -39.05
C PRO A 602 -15.26 -6.94 -37.68
N TYR A 603 -13.94 -7.03 -37.61
CA TYR A 603 -13.22 -6.86 -36.31
C TYR A 603 -13.04 -5.41 -35.89
N LYS A 604 -13.31 -4.43 -36.75
CA LYS A 604 -13.32 -3.01 -36.41
C LYS A 604 -14.20 -2.71 -35.16
N ARG A 605 -15.30 -3.45 -35.02
CA ARG A 605 -16.23 -3.29 -33.87
C ARG A 605 -15.62 -3.65 -32.54
N PHE A 606 -14.49 -4.30 -32.50
CA PHE A 606 -13.78 -4.71 -31.27
C PHE A 606 -12.56 -3.85 -30.96
N ILE A 607 -12.17 -2.93 -31.83
CA ILE A 607 -11.12 -1.97 -31.52
C ILE A 607 -11.59 -1.00 -30.44
N VAL A 608 -10.78 -0.83 -29.41
CA VAL A 608 -11.02 0.18 -28.38
C VAL A 608 -10.19 1.42 -28.67
N ASN A 609 -10.84 2.46 -29.18
CA ASN A 609 -10.20 3.73 -29.56
C ASN A 609 -10.99 4.92 -28.99
N LYS A 610 -11.37 4.81 -27.74
CA LYS A 610 -12.18 5.80 -27.02
C LYS A 610 -11.74 5.99 -25.58
N GLY A 611 -11.75 7.23 -25.14
CA GLY A 611 -11.34 7.59 -23.77
C GLY A 611 -9.85 7.90 -23.70
N GLN A 612 -9.22 7.58 -22.61
CA GLN A 612 -7.83 7.89 -22.31
C GLN A 612 -7.11 6.63 -21.83
N SER A 613 -5.83 6.54 -22.06
CA SER A 613 -4.88 5.60 -21.47
C SER A 613 -3.55 6.32 -21.29
N TYR A 614 -2.80 5.97 -20.27
CA TYR A 614 -1.45 6.51 -20.06
C TYR A 614 -0.38 5.84 -20.95
N ASP A 615 -0.80 4.96 -21.87
CA ASP A 615 0.10 4.16 -22.69
C ASP A 615 1.07 3.34 -21.80
N GLU A 616 2.32 3.39 -22.14
CA GLU A 616 3.42 2.80 -21.37
C GLU A 616 4.05 3.91 -20.52
N TRP A 617 3.43 4.25 -19.36
CA TRP A 617 3.91 5.34 -18.50
C TRP A 617 5.37 5.14 -18.10
N ALA A 618 6.15 6.22 -18.09
CA ALA A 618 7.54 6.24 -17.70
C ALA A 618 8.45 5.24 -18.46
N GLU A 619 8.20 5.08 -19.79
CA GLU A 619 9.23 4.52 -20.69
C GLU A 619 10.50 5.38 -20.65
N PRO A 620 11.69 4.81 -20.97
CA PRO A 620 12.90 5.61 -21.10
C PRO A 620 12.73 6.76 -22.09
N GLN A 621 13.26 7.93 -21.76
CA GLN A 621 13.07 9.15 -22.57
C GLN A 621 13.72 9.07 -23.95
N ASP A 622 14.76 8.26 -24.12
CA ASP A 622 15.41 7.99 -25.41
C ASP A 622 14.65 6.95 -26.25
N VAL A 623 13.72 6.18 -25.67
CA VAL A 623 12.80 5.29 -26.38
C VAL A 623 11.56 6.05 -26.82
N LYS A 624 10.96 6.82 -25.90
CA LYS A 624 9.79 7.63 -26.16
C LYS A 624 9.81 8.91 -25.33
N ALA A 625 10.00 10.04 -26.02
CA ALA A 625 9.89 11.34 -25.36
C ALA A 625 8.48 11.56 -24.81
N PHE A 626 8.40 12.10 -23.59
CA PHE A 626 7.13 12.43 -22.95
C PHE A 626 6.45 13.62 -23.64
N HIS A 627 5.19 13.45 -23.99
CA HIS A 627 4.32 14.51 -24.50
C HIS A 627 2.99 14.54 -23.76
N TRP A 628 2.58 15.70 -23.28
CA TRP A 628 1.30 15.89 -22.59
C TRP A 628 0.08 15.40 -23.36
N THR A 629 0.12 15.48 -24.69
CA THR A 629 -0.95 14.99 -25.57
C THR A 629 -1.12 13.48 -25.50
N ASP A 630 -0.04 12.74 -25.22
CA ASP A 630 -0.06 11.28 -25.25
C ASP A 630 -0.88 10.72 -24.10
N PHE A 631 -0.77 11.29 -22.90
CA PHE A 631 -1.52 10.76 -21.79
C PHE A 631 -3.02 11.14 -21.79
N ALA A 632 -3.43 12.11 -22.63
CA ALA A 632 -4.84 12.45 -22.85
C ALA A 632 -5.46 11.70 -24.04
N ALA A 633 -4.65 11.02 -24.86
CA ALA A 633 -5.10 10.32 -26.04
C ALA A 633 -5.60 8.89 -25.74
N PRO A 634 -6.50 8.32 -26.54
CA PRO A 634 -6.67 6.89 -26.56
C PRO A 634 -5.47 6.23 -27.24
N HIS A 635 -5.00 5.13 -26.69
CA HIS A 635 -3.97 4.27 -27.24
C HIS A 635 -4.59 2.95 -27.66
N PRO A 636 -5.10 2.82 -28.90
CA PRO A 636 -5.90 1.66 -29.30
C PRO A 636 -5.14 0.33 -29.21
N GLU A 637 -3.83 0.35 -29.34
CA GLU A 637 -2.99 -0.84 -29.15
C GLU A 637 -3.09 -1.32 -27.71
N VAL A 638 -2.80 -0.46 -26.72
CA VAL A 638 -2.90 -0.80 -25.29
C VAL A 638 -4.32 -1.15 -24.89
N GLN A 639 -5.29 -0.31 -25.31
CA GLN A 639 -6.68 -0.48 -24.88
C GLN A 639 -7.32 -1.76 -25.42
N THR A 640 -7.03 -2.12 -26.68
CA THR A 640 -7.57 -3.36 -27.27
C THR A 640 -6.92 -4.59 -26.66
N ALA A 641 -5.60 -4.55 -26.40
CA ALA A 641 -4.85 -5.62 -25.73
C ALA A 641 -5.38 -5.90 -24.31
N TYR A 642 -5.49 -4.85 -23.51
CA TYR A 642 -6.02 -5.00 -22.14
C TYR A 642 -7.47 -5.43 -22.12
N THR A 643 -8.31 -4.97 -23.06
CA THR A 643 -9.71 -5.42 -23.13
C THR A 643 -9.80 -6.92 -23.39
N ALA A 644 -8.98 -7.47 -24.31
CA ALA A 644 -8.90 -8.91 -24.52
C ALA A 644 -8.48 -9.65 -23.25
N HIS A 645 -7.43 -9.16 -22.58
CA HIS A 645 -6.91 -9.75 -21.34
C HIS A 645 -7.94 -9.74 -20.21
N ILE A 646 -8.62 -8.62 -19.98
CA ILE A 646 -9.69 -8.50 -18.99
C ILE A 646 -10.85 -9.45 -19.29
N MET A 647 -11.26 -9.58 -20.55
CA MET A 647 -12.35 -10.51 -20.92
C MET A 647 -11.95 -11.96 -20.70
N ARG A 648 -10.68 -12.34 -20.93
CA ARG A 648 -10.16 -13.67 -20.58
C ARG A 648 -10.25 -13.93 -19.09
N ILE A 649 -9.76 -13.00 -18.27
CA ILE A 649 -9.85 -13.10 -16.81
C ILE A 649 -11.31 -13.22 -16.36
N MET A 650 -12.22 -12.46 -16.95
CA MET A 650 -13.65 -12.55 -16.63
C MET A 650 -14.27 -13.90 -17.00
N CYS A 651 -13.76 -14.57 -18.05
CA CYS A 651 -14.17 -15.97 -18.33
C CYS A 651 -13.74 -16.91 -17.20
N ASP A 652 -12.53 -16.73 -16.66
CA ASP A 652 -12.03 -17.56 -15.57
C ASP A 652 -12.75 -17.25 -14.26
N VAL A 653 -12.95 -15.98 -13.94
CA VAL A 653 -13.73 -15.53 -12.77
C VAL A 653 -15.15 -16.08 -12.83
N ALA A 654 -15.82 -15.98 -13.98
CA ALA A 654 -17.19 -16.52 -14.15
C ALA A 654 -17.25 -18.04 -13.94
N ARG A 655 -16.23 -18.77 -14.37
CA ARG A 655 -16.13 -20.23 -14.14
C ARG A 655 -15.92 -20.55 -12.66
N ILE A 656 -15.01 -19.84 -11.98
CA ILE A 656 -14.72 -20.04 -10.56
C ILE A 656 -15.94 -19.74 -9.69
N THR A 657 -16.67 -18.67 -10.00
CA THR A 657 -17.84 -18.23 -9.23
C THR A 657 -19.16 -18.84 -9.70
N GLY A 658 -19.15 -19.80 -10.65
CA GLY A 658 -20.33 -20.50 -11.11
C GLY A 658 -21.30 -19.70 -12.02
N HIS A 659 -20.83 -18.59 -12.62
CA HIS A 659 -21.62 -17.75 -13.54
C HIS A 659 -21.37 -18.13 -15.01
N GLU A 660 -21.55 -19.40 -15.35
CA GLU A 660 -21.26 -19.95 -16.67
C GLU A 660 -22.04 -19.27 -17.81
N GLU A 661 -23.22 -18.73 -17.53
CA GLU A 661 -24.06 -18.00 -18.49
C GLU A 661 -23.41 -16.74 -19.05
N ASP A 662 -22.46 -16.16 -18.35
CA ASP A 662 -21.74 -14.94 -18.76
C ASP A 662 -20.52 -15.21 -19.65
N ILE A 663 -19.96 -16.44 -19.60
CA ILE A 663 -18.72 -16.83 -20.27
C ILE A 663 -18.79 -16.59 -21.79
N ALA A 664 -19.91 -16.95 -22.43
CA ALA A 664 -20.05 -16.77 -23.87
C ALA A 664 -19.94 -15.30 -24.31
N GLY A 665 -20.49 -14.38 -23.49
CA GLY A 665 -20.41 -12.94 -23.73
C GLY A 665 -19.00 -12.39 -23.54
N TYR A 666 -18.25 -12.87 -22.56
CA TYR A 666 -16.86 -12.45 -22.36
C TYR A 666 -15.94 -13.00 -23.46
N ARG A 667 -16.12 -14.27 -23.84
CA ARG A 667 -15.35 -14.94 -24.89
C ARG A 667 -15.52 -14.26 -26.25
N GLU A 668 -16.74 -13.82 -26.61
CA GLU A 668 -16.97 -13.07 -27.85
C GLU A 668 -16.04 -11.85 -27.92
N TYR A 669 -15.90 -11.12 -26.81
CA TYR A 669 -15.06 -9.91 -26.79
C TYR A 669 -13.57 -10.23 -26.62
N GLU A 670 -13.19 -11.28 -25.93
CA GLU A 670 -11.82 -11.77 -25.88
C GLU A 670 -11.31 -12.11 -27.28
N GLU A 671 -12.03 -12.99 -27.98
CA GLU A 671 -11.70 -13.43 -29.35
C GLU A 671 -11.78 -12.27 -30.34
N GLY A 672 -12.84 -11.45 -30.22
CA GLY A 672 -13.04 -10.29 -31.10
C GLY A 672 -11.94 -9.25 -30.97
N CYS A 673 -11.52 -8.90 -29.74
CA CYS A 673 -10.43 -7.98 -29.49
C CYS A 673 -9.07 -8.58 -29.91
N THR A 674 -8.86 -9.88 -29.73
CA THR A 674 -7.65 -10.58 -30.19
C THR A 674 -7.54 -10.51 -31.72
N MET A 675 -8.61 -10.82 -32.45
CA MET A 675 -8.63 -10.70 -33.92
C MET A 675 -8.48 -9.26 -34.38
N ALA A 676 -9.12 -8.31 -33.69
CA ALA A 676 -8.97 -6.90 -33.96
C ALA A 676 -7.52 -6.41 -33.74
N TYR A 677 -6.84 -6.92 -32.74
CA TYR A 677 -5.43 -6.64 -32.47
C TYR A 677 -4.52 -7.16 -33.60
N ARG A 678 -4.75 -8.38 -34.10
CA ARG A 678 -4.03 -8.95 -35.26
C ARG A 678 -4.19 -8.11 -36.51
N GLU A 679 -5.38 -7.54 -36.77
CA GLU A 679 -5.60 -6.59 -37.86
C GLU A 679 -4.94 -5.23 -37.59
N LEU A 680 -4.90 -4.79 -36.33
CA LEU A 680 -4.29 -3.52 -35.93
C LEU A 680 -2.79 -3.48 -36.17
N VAL A 681 -2.05 -4.54 -35.83
CA VAL A 681 -0.59 -4.62 -36.02
C VAL A 681 -0.16 -4.67 -37.49
N ARG A 682 -1.09 -4.86 -38.41
CA ARG A 682 -0.87 -4.75 -39.85
C ARG A 682 -1.05 -3.33 -40.42
N GLN A 683 -1.50 -2.40 -39.54
CA GLN A 683 -1.76 -1.01 -39.97
C GLN A 683 -0.55 -0.13 -39.69
N LYS A 684 -0.37 0.89 -40.55
CA LYS A 684 0.72 1.87 -40.43
C LYS A 684 0.73 2.54 -39.04
N GLY A 685 1.85 2.48 -38.36
CA GLY A 685 2.08 3.06 -37.05
C GLY A 685 1.80 2.08 -35.89
N PHE A 686 1.39 0.83 -36.22
CA PHE A 686 1.17 -0.23 -35.23
C PHE A 686 1.99 -1.49 -35.54
N GLU A 687 2.85 -1.44 -36.54
CA GLU A 687 3.66 -2.57 -37.01
C GLU A 687 4.54 -3.14 -35.85
N LEU A 688 4.77 -4.45 -35.92
CA LEU A 688 5.68 -5.15 -34.99
C LEU A 688 7.16 -5.03 -35.42
N ASP A 689 7.46 -4.47 -36.59
CA ASP A 689 8.82 -4.10 -36.96
C ASP A 689 9.22 -2.80 -36.25
N THR A 690 9.61 -2.94 -35.00
CA THR A 690 9.88 -1.84 -34.08
C THR A 690 10.94 -2.22 -33.06
N ASP A 691 11.73 -1.25 -32.59
CA ASP A 691 12.63 -1.41 -31.45
C ASP A 691 11.97 -1.07 -30.10
N ARG A 692 10.72 -0.60 -30.11
CA ARG A 692 9.98 -0.31 -28.88
C ARG A 692 9.55 -1.62 -28.20
N GLN A 693 10.33 -2.07 -27.20
CA GLN A 693 10.16 -3.35 -26.51
C GLN A 693 8.72 -3.55 -26.01
N ALA A 694 8.09 -2.54 -25.42
CA ALA A 694 6.72 -2.62 -24.89
C ALA A 694 5.68 -3.06 -25.92
N ARG A 695 5.84 -2.69 -27.19
CA ARG A 695 4.95 -3.09 -28.29
C ARG A 695 5.08 -4.54 -28.71
N LEU A 696 6.21 -5.19 -28.37
CA LEU A 696 6.46 -6.59 -28.65
C LEU A 696 6.11 -7.43 -27.43
N VAL A 697 6.45 -6.97 -26.23
CA VAL A 697 6.21 -7.68 -24.96
C VAL A 697 4.72 -7.90 -24.71
N ARG A 698 3.91 -6.86 -24.76
CA ARG A 698 2.47 -6.91 -24.42
C ARG A 698 1.67 -7.93 -25.23
N PRO A 699 1.70 -7.92 -26.58
CA PRO A 699 0.93 -8.89 -27.34
C PRO A 699 1.43 -10.33 -27.21
N LEU A 700 2.72 -10.52 -26.99
CA LEU A 700 3.30 -11.84 -26.71
C LEU A 700 2.84 -12.36 -25.36
N ALA A 701 2.95 -11.55 -24.31
CA ALA A 701 2.55 -11.92 -22.95
C ALA A 701 1.04 -12.21 -22.83
N PHE A 702 0.21 -11.46 -23.56
CA PHE A 702 -1.24 -11.66 -23.55
C PHE A 702 -1.74 -12.69 -24.60
N GLY A 703 -0.84 -13.28 -25.40
CA GLY A 703 -1.20 -14.30 -26.39
C GLY A 703 -2.11 -13.79 -27.50
N LEU A 704 -1.94 -12.54 -27.95
CA LEU A 704 -2.82 -11.91 -28.93
C LEU A 704 -2.47 -12.21 -30.38
N LEU A 705 -1.26 -12.74 -30.65
CA LEU A 705 -0.76 -12.98 -32.00
C LEU A 705 -1.09 -14.42 -32.44
N ASP A 706 -1.13 -14.65 -33.74
CA ASP A 706 -1.07 -16.01 -34.29
C ASP A 706 0.37 -16.55 -34.23
N ASP A 707 0.55 -17.85 -34.47
CA ASP A 707 1.83 -18.52 -34.29
C ASP A 707 2.95 -17.92 -35.13
N GLU A 708 2.66 -17.58 -36.42
CA GLU A 708 3.63 -17.00 -37.33
C GLU A 708 4.04 -15.58 -36.87
N THR A 709 3.06 -14.77 -36.56
CA THR A 709 3.28 -13.38 -36.10
C THR A 709 3.93 -13.36 -34.70
N ALA A 710 3.60 -14.33 -33.85
CA ALA A 710 4.20 -14.46 -32.52
C ALA A 710 5.68 -14.83 -32.63
N GLU A 711 6.03 -15.78 -33.52
CA GLU A 711 7.44 -16.14 -33.72
C GLU A 711 8.25 -14.99 -34.32
N TYR A 712 7.66 -14.26 -35.27
CA TYR A 712 8.27 -13.02 -35.76
C TYR A 712 8.51 -12.01 -34.62
N ALA A 713 7.50 -11.78 -33.77
CA ALA A 713 7.61 -10.82 -32.67
C ALA A 713 8.64 -11.22 -31.62
N LYS A 714 8.80 -12.53 -31.31
CA LYS A 714 9.85 -13.04 -30.44
C LYS A 714 11.25 -12.71 -30.99
N GLN A 715 11.49 -13.05 -32.26
CA GLN A 715 12.77 -12.76 -32.93
C GLN A 715 13.03 -11.26 -33.01
N ARG A 716 11.99 -10.47 -33.23
CA ARG A 716 12.09 -9.02 -33.28
C ARG A 716 12.38 -8.41 -31.90
N LEU A 717 11.82 -9.00 -30.82
CA LEU A 717 12.11 -8.58 -29.44
C LEU A 717 13.59 -8.83 -29.09
N LEU A 718 14.14 -9.99 -29.44
CA LEU A 718 15.55 -10.28 -29.22
C LEU A 718 16.46 -9.27 -29.95
N LYS A 719 16.13 -8.92 -31.21
CA LYS A 719 16.83 -7.87 -31.96
C LYS A 719 16.68 -6.49 -31.31
N ALA A 720 15.49 -6.15 -30.80
CA ALA A 720 15.28 -4.88 -30.11
C ALA A 720 16.10 -4.76 -28.82
N LEU A 721 16.27 -5.89 -28.10
CA LEU A 721 17.17 -5.95 -26.93
C LEU A 721 18.62 -5.75 -27.35
N GLU A 722 19.09 -6.41 -28.40
CA GLU A 722 20.46 -6.24 -28.92
C GLU A 722 20.71 -4.78 -29.36
N HIS A 723 19.79 -4.19 -30.15
CA HIS A 723 19.90 -2.81 -30.61
C HIS A 723 19.94 -1.81 -29.46
N TYR A 724 19.32 -2.13 -28.35
CA TYR A 724 19.30 -1.28 -27.15
C TYR A 724 20.32 -1.69 -26.10
N ASP A 725 21.32 -2.52 -26.48
CA ASP A 725 22.41 -2.99 -25.61
C ASP A 725 21.89 -3.68 -24.34
N TYR A 726 20.84 -4.49 -24.49
CA TYR A 726 20.13 -5.17 -23.38
C TYR A 726 19.75 -4.22 -22.22
N ARG A 727 19.39 -2.97 -22.54
CA ARG A 727 18.76 -2.04 -21.59
C ARG A 727 17.25 -2.17 -21.61
N LEU A 728 16.58 -1.78 -20.52
CA LEU A 728 15.13 -1.81 -20.44
C LEU A 728 14.47 -0.70 -21.25
N GLY A 729 13.67 -1.09 -22.25
CA GLY A 729 12.88 -0.20 -23.08
C GLY A 729 11.39 -0.24 -22.76
N THR A 730 11.01 -0.56 -21.51
CA THR A 730 9.61 -0.66 -21.07
C THR A 730 9.26 0.36 -19.99
N GLY A 731 7.99 0.71 -19.92
CA GLY A 731 7.40 1.49 -18.85
C GLY A 731 6.60 0.64 -17.88
N PHE A 732 5.58 1.22 -17.22
CA PHE A 732 4.85 0.55 -16.14
C PHE A 732 4.12 -0.72 -16.58
N LEU A 733 3.44 -0.72 -17.72
CA LEU A 733 2.55 -1.82 -18.10
C LEU A 733 3.26 -3.04 -18.66
N SER A 734 4.45 -2.89 -19.23
CA SER A 734 5.19 -4.00 -19.86
C SER A 734 6.38 -4.49 -19.00
N THR A 735 6.88 -3.68 -18.05
CA THR A 735 7.96 -4.10 -17.15
C THR A 735 7.60 -5.34 -16.31
N PRO A 736 6.36 -5.52 -15.79
CA PRO A 736 5.96 -6.75 -15.10
C PRO A 736 5.98 -8.00 -15.98
N LEU A 737 5.84 -7.83 -17.28
CA LEU A 737 5.63 -8.93 -18.24
C LEU A 737 6.95 -9.45 -18.87
N ILE A 738 7.98 -8.60 -18.94
CA ILE A 738 9.15 -8.86 -19.80
C ILE A 738 9.99 -10.03 -19.32
N MET A 739 10.22 -10.19 -18.01
CA MET A 739 11.12 -11.23 -17.50
C MET A 739 10.53 -12.63 -17.66
N GLU A 740 9.27 -12.83 -17.31
CA GLU A 740 8.58 -14.11 -17.50
C GLU A 740 8.53 -14.48 -18.98
N LEU A 741 8.18 -13.51 -19.84
CA LEU A 741 8.14 -13.72 -21.30
C LEU A 741 9.52 -14.13 -21.85
N LEU A 742 10.57 -13.38 -21.52
CA LEU A 742 11.93 -13.67 -22.01
C LEU A 742 12.46 -15.01 -21.50
N SER A 743 12.14 -15.37 -20.26
CA SER A 743 12.53 -16.68 -19.71
C SER A 743 11.97 -17.86 -20.52
N GLY A 744 10.81 -17.66 -21.14
CA GLY A 744 10.21 -18.64 -22.03
C GLY A 744 10.73 -18.60 -23.48
N ILE A 745 11.37 -17.51 -23.92
CA ILE A 745 11.90 -17.31 -25.25
C ILE A 745 13.40 -17.64 -25.29
N ASP A 746 14.17 -16.94 -24.47
CA ASP A 746 15.62 -17.06 -24.36
C ASP A 746 16.10 -16.60 -22.97
N ILE A 747 16.42 -17.56 -22.13
CA ILE A 747 16.81 -17.31 -20.74
C ILE A 747 18.11 -16.49 -20.64
N ASP A 748 19.02 -16.64 -21.58
CA ASP A 748 20.29 -15.91 -21.58
C ASP A 748 20.05 -14.42 -21.83
N SER A 749 19.12 -14.07 -22.72
CA SER A 749 18.69 -12.69 -22.95
C SER A 749 17.99 -12.10 -21.72
N ALA A 750 17.19 -12.90 -20.99
CA ALA A 750 16.58 -12.45 -19.74
C ALA A 750 17.64 -12.09 -18.68
N TYR A 751 18.67 -12.92 -18.52
CA TYR A 751 19.75 -12.64 -17.58
C TYR A 751 20.66 -11.48 -18.02
N ARG A 752 20.95 -11.35 -19.31
CA ARG A 752 21.69 -10.19 -19.84
C ARG A 752 20.97 -8.89 -19.58
N LEU A 753 19.62 -8.89 -19.70
CA LEU A 753 18.77 -7.74 -19.38
C LEU A 753 18.82 -7.44 -17.87
N LEU A 754 18.72 -8.50 -17.01
CA LEU A 754 18.75 -8.38 -15.56
C LEU A 754 20.08 -7.81 -15.05
N GLU A 755 21.20 -8.30 -15.58
CA GLU A 755 22.56 -7.95 -15.13
C GLU A 755 23.03 -6.59 -15.66
N ASN A 756 22.25 -5.92 -16.50
CA ASN A 756 22.62 -4.64 -17.08
C ASN A 756 22.61 -3.52 -16.04
N GLU A 757 23.77 -2.93 -15.83
CA GLU A 757 23.99 -1.85 -14.86
C GLU A 757 23.85 -0.43 -15.46
N LYS A 758 23.56 -0.33 -16.77
CA LYS A 758 23.38 0.95 -17.46
C LYS A 758 21.94 1.46 -17.29
N ILE A 759 21.76 2.77 -17.35
CA ILE A 759 20.44 3.41 -17.42
C ILE A 759 19.92 3.31 -18.87
N PRO A 760 18.67 2.87 -19.06
CA PRO A 760 17.71 2.33 -18.11
C PRO A 760 17.96 0.85 -17.79
N GLY A 761 17.88 0.48 -16.53
CA GLY A 761 18.09 -0.89 -16.03
C GLY A 761 17.88 -0.95 -14.52
N TRP A 762 17.45 -2.09 -14.01
CA TRP A 762 17.15 -2.27 -12.58
C TRP A 762 18.39 -2.05 -11.70
N LEU A 763 19.55 -2.61 -12.10
CA LEU A 763 20.78 -2.52 -11.30
C LEU A 763 21.42 -1.13 -11.34
N SER A 764 21.00 -0.27 -12.27
CA SER A 764 21.49 1.12 -12.34
C SER A 764 21.08 1.94 -11.12
N MET A 765 19.91 1.64 -10.51
CA MET A 765 19.41 2.36 -9.33
C MET A 765 20.30 2.14 -8.12
N PRO A 766 20.53 0.89 -7.61
CA PRO A 766 21.42 0.65 -6.49
C PRO A 766 22.88 1.00 -6.81
N LYS A 767 23.33 0.88 -8.06
CA LYS A 767 24.65 1.35 -8.50
C LYS A 767 24.82 2.85 -8.31
N ALA A 768 23.76 3.61 -8.50
CA ALA A 768 23.73 5.05 -8.24
C ALA A 768 23.49 5.41 -6.76
N GLY A 769 23.42 4.42 -5.86
CA GLY A 769 23.23 4.61 -4.42
C GLY A 769 21.77 4.74 -3.99
N ALA A 770 20.80 4.36 -4.84
CA ALA A 770 19.38 4.39 -4.49
C ALA A 770 19.08 3.41 -3.35
N THR A 771 18.35 3.89 -2.35
CA THR A 771 17.81 3.09 -1.23
C THR A 771 16.32 2.81 -1.38
N THR A 772 15.71 3.37 -2.42
CA THR A 772 14.31 3.17 -2.86
C THR A 772 14.26 3.11 -4.38
N ILE A 773 13.17 2.60 -4.93
CA ILE A 773 12.95 2.49 -6.38
C ILE A 773 12.49 3.84 -6.94
N TRP A 774 12.92 4.16 -8.14
CA TRP A 774 12.60 5.41 -8.85
C TRP A 774 11.41 5.25 -9.80
N GLU A 775 10.64 6.32 -9.97
CA GLU A 775 9.53 6.40 -10.93
C GLU A 775 10.03 6.32 -12.39
N ALA A 776 10.96 7.18 -12.74
CA ALA A 776 11.63 7.15 -14.05
C ALA A 776 12.97 6.42 -13.98
N TRP A 777 13.38 5.81 -15.08
CA TRP A 777 14.68 5.14 -15.17
C TRP A 777 15.85 6.09 -14.98
N GLU A 778 15.69 7.35 -15.38
CA GLU A 778 16.68 8.42 -15.27
C GLU A 778 16.79 9.02 -13.84
N GLY A 779 15.92 8.64 -12.93
CA GLY A 779 15.91 9.08 -11.53
C GLY A 779 15.83 10.60 -11.40
N ALA A 780 16.75 11.20 -10.64
CA ALA A 780 16.80 12.65 -10.43
C ALA A 780 17.06 13.48 -11.72
N ASN A 781 17.52 12.85 -12.79
CA ASN A 781 17.74 13.47 -14.10
C ASN A 781 16.53 13.37 -15.02
N ALA A 782 15.43 12.80 -14.56
CA ALA A 782 14.20 12.70 -15.34
C ALA A 782 13.65 14.08 -15.71
N VAL A 783 13.16 14.20 -16.95
CA VAL A 783 12.52 15.44 -17.46
C VAL A 783 11.01 15.34 -17.24
N GLY A 784 10.41 16.41 -16.74
CA GLY A 784 8.97 16.48 -16.48
C GLY A 784 8.59 16.11 -15.05
N GLU A 785 7.41 15.51 -14.87
CA GLU A 785 6.80 15.26 -13.55
C GLU A 785 7.09 13.85 -12.98
N VAL A 786 7.92 13.06 -13.65
CA VAL A 786 8.24 11.66 -13.32
C VAL A 786 9.52 11.51 -12.48
N ALA A 787 9.73 12.38 -11.52
CA ALA A 787 11.02 12.48 -10.82
C ALA A 787 11.00 11.99 -9.36
N SER A 788 9.98 11.24 -8.94
CA SER A 788 9.95 10.64 -7.61
C SER A 788 11.08 9.61 -7.44
N LEU A 789 11.81 9.69 -6.35
CA LEU A 789 12.86 8.73 -6.01
C LEU A 789 12.39 7.64 -5.06
N ASN A 790 11.09 7.61 -4.73
CA ASN A 790 10.48 6.59 -3.90
C ASN A 790 9.13 6.17 -4.47
N HIS A 791 9.18 5.23 -5.45
CA HIS A 791 8.03 4.81 -6.25
C HIS A 791 8.16 3.33 -6.59
N TYR A 792 7.32 2.47 -6.05
CA TYR A 792 7.51 1.01 -6.08
C TYR A 792 7.33 0.34 -7.45
N SER A 793 6.68 0.99 -8.42
CA SER A 793 6.19 0.36 -9.66
C SER A 793 7.24 -0.42 -10.46
N LYS A 794 8.50 0.05 -10.53
CA LYS A 794 9.58 -0.68 -11.22
C LYS A 794 10.22 -1.78 -10.37
N GLY A 795 9.84 -1.91 -9.11
CA GLY A 795 10.19 -3.03 -8.23
C GLY A 795 9.53 -4.36 -8.59
N VAL A 796 8.63 -4.35 -9.60
CA VAL A 796 7.91 -5.54 -10.09
C VAL A 796 8.83 -6.70 -10.53
N LEU A 797 10.09 -6.44 -10.78
CA LEU A 797 11.10 -7.48 -10.99
C LEU A 797 11.10 -8.53 -9.88
N CYS A 798 10.84 -8.10 -8.62
CA CYS A 798 10.91 -9.01 -7.48
C CYS A 798 9.90 -10.17 -7.59
N GLU A 799 8.75 -10.01 -8.24
CA GLU A 799 7.87 -11.15 -8.54
C GLU A 799 8.62 -12.25 -9.30
N TRP A 800 9.35 -11.89 -10.37
CA TRP A 800 10.09 -12.87 -11.16
C TRP A 800 11.29 -13.48 -10.39
N LEU A 801 11.90 -12.77 -9.45
CA LEU A 801 12.97 -13.35 -8.63
C LEU A 801 12.45 -14.51 -7.79
N PHE A 802 11.21 -14.45 -7.29
CA PHE A 802 10.55 -15.54 -6.59
C PHE A 802 9.99 -16.57 -7.57
N SER A 803 9.16 -16.15 -8.53
CA SER A 803 8.37 -17.04 -9.40
C SER A 803 9.14 -17.64 -10.58
N GLY A 804 10.24 -17.01 -11.00
CA GLY A 804 11.08 -17.42 -12.13
C GLY A 804 12.47 -17.83 -11.68
N MET A 805 13.31 -16.91 -11.18
CA MET A 805 14.71 -17.21 -10.83
C MET A 805 14.83 -18.32 -9.78
N CYS A 806 14.01 -18.29 -8.73
CA CYS A 806 13.88 -19.35 -7.73
C CYS A 806 12.67 -20.28 -7.95
N GLY A 807 11.75 -19.90 -8.84
CA GLY A 807 10.69 -20.73 -9.39
C GLY A 807 9.51 -21.03 -8.48
N ILE A 808 9.27 -20.28 -7.43
CA ILE A 808 8.20 -20.53 -6.46
C ILE A 808 6.89 -19.89 -6.96
N LYS A 809 5.85 -20.71 -7.22
CA LYS A 809 4.49 -20.26 -7.53
C LYS A 809 3.48 -21.03 -6.67
N VAL A 810 2.51 -20.33 -6.13
CA VAL A 810 1.30 -20.96 -5.57
C VAL A 810 0.47 -21.47 -6.76
N ASP A 811 0.07 -22.74 -6.73
CA ASP A 811 -0.62 -23.43 -7.85
C ASP A 811 -1.78 -24.26 -7.32
N GLY A 812 -2.81 -23.58 -6.83
CA GLY A 812 -3.98 -24.20 -6.24
C GLY A 812 -3.92 -24.35 -4.72
N VAL A 813 -4.87 -25.11 -4.19
CA VAL A 813 -4.99 -25.33 -2.74
C VAL A 813 -3.91 -26.28 -2.27
N ASN A 814 -3.15 -25.89 -1.24
CA ASN A 814 -2.08 -26.70 -0.64
C ASN A 814 -1.04 -27.22 -1.65
N HIS A 815 -0.86 -26.53 -2.78
CA HIS A 815 0.06 -26.96 -3.82
C HIS A 815 0.95 -25.84 -4.36
N PHE A 816 2.21 -26.15 -4.66
CA PHE A 816 3.18 -25.27 -5.29
C PHE A 816 3.67 -25.84 -6.62
N SER A 817 3.91 -24.96 -7.59
CA SER A 817 4.74 -25.27 -8.76
C SER A 817 6.12 -24.64 -8.53
N ILE A 818 7.18 -25.48 -8.53
CA ILE A 818 8.55 -25.01 -8.27
C ILE A 818 9.42 -25.32 -9.49
N ARG A 819 9.83 -24.27 -10.20
CA ARG A 819 10.64 -24.36 -11.42
C ARG A 819 11.73 -23.29 -11.42
N PRO A 820 12.86 -23.49 -10.73
CA PRO A 820 13.97 -22.55 -10.73
C PRO A 820 14.59 -22.42 -12.13
N MET A 821 14.81 -21.20 -12.57
CA MET A 821 15.43 -20.90 -13.85
C MET A 821 16.76 -20.19 -13.61
N HIS A 822 17.84 -20.96 -13.44
CA HIS A 822 19.18 -20.41 -13.24
C HIS A 822 19.79 -19.88 -14.55
N GLY A 823 20.65 -18.84 -14.46
CA GLY A 823 21.29 -18.26 -15.64
C GLY A 823 22.33 -17.18 -15.31
N GLY A 824 22.81 -16.51 -16.35
CA GLY A 824 23.73 -15.39 -16.25
C GLY A 824 25.04 -15.70 -15.50
N SER A 825 25.64 -14.68 -14.91
CA SER A 825 26.86 -14.80 -14.11
C SER A 825 26.61 -15.23 -12.65
N PHE A 826 25.36 -15.46 -12.26
CA PHE A 826 24.99 -15.83 -10.89
C PHE A 826 25.57 -17.20 -10.52
N THR A 827 26.15 -17.27 -9.33
CA THR A 827 26.65 -18.52 -8.74
C THR A 827 25.65 -19.15 -7.77
N TYR A 828 24.75 -18.37 -7.21
CA TYR A 828 23.62 -18.84 -6.40
C TYR A 828 22.46 -17.81 -6.37
N ALA A 829 21.26 -18.31 -6.11
CA ALA A 829 20.12 -17.53 -5.65
C ALA A 829 19.25 -18.36 -4.71
N SER A 830 18.61 -17.70 -3.79
CA SER A 830 17.71 -18.29 -2.80
C SER A 830 16.52 -17.36 -2.57
N ALA A 831 15.31 -17.91 -2.61
CA ALA A 831 14.09 -17.23 -2.19
C ALA A 831 13.37 -18.06 -1.13
N GLU A 832 12.80 -17.35 -0.15
CA GLU A 832 11.94 -17.90 0.89
C GLU A 832 10.68 -17.06 0.93
N TYR A 833 9.51 -17.70 0.94
CA TYR A 833 8.23 -17.07 0.93
C TYR A 833 7.28 -17.75 1.91
N THR A 834 6.71 -17.00 2.85
CA THR A 834 5.66 -17.48 3.74
C THR A 834 4.30 -17.20 3.11
N SER A 835 3.77 -18.20 2.42
CA SER A 835 2.42 -18.15 1.82
C SER A 835 1.34 -18.43 2.86
N VAL A 836 0.08 -18.31 2.45
CA VAL A 836 -1.09 -18.73 3.27
C VAL A 836 -1.05 -20.22 3.62
N TYR A 837 -0.29 -21.02 2.89
CA TYR A 837 -0.11 -22.46 3.11
C TYR A 837 1.17 -22.81 3.87
N GLY A 838 1.99 -21.84 4.25
CA GLY A 838 3.23 -22.06 4.98
C GLY A 838 4.46 -21.53 4.24
N ARG A 839 5.62 -21.76 4.87
CA ARG A 839 6.92 -21.28 4.39
C ARG A 839 7.51 -22.24 3.35
N VAL A 840 7.62 -21.77 2.12
CA VAL A 840 8.29 -22.48 1.03
C VAL A 840 9.64 -21.83 0.75
N LYS A 841 10.66 -22.65 0.47
CA LYS A 841 11.99 -22.19 0.09
C LYS A 841 12.46 -22.89 -1.18
N SER A 842 13.11 -22.14 -2.06
CA SER A 842 13.79 -22.67 -3.24
C SER A 842 15.10 -21.93 -3.45
N SER A 843 16.16 -22.70 -3.60
CA SER A 843 17.50 -22.15 -3.87
C SER A 843 18.26 -23.02 -4.85
N TRP A 844 19.21 -22.40 -5.52
CA TRP A 844 20.16 -23.10 -6.36
C TRP A 844 21.57 -22.51 -6.23
N ARG A 845 22.59 -23.37 -6.42
CA ARG A 845 23.98 -22.93 -6.46
C ARG A 845 24.76 -23.72 -7.49
N ARG A 846 25.74 -23.08 -8.11
CA ARG A 846 26.64 -23.67 -9.07
C ARG A 846 27.95 -24.07 -8.38
N GLU A 847 28.29 -25.36 -8.41
CA GLU A 847 29.51 -25.92 -7.80
C GLU A 847 30.06 -27.01 -8.66
N ASN A 848 31.37 -26.97 -8.95
CA ASN A 848 32.11 -28.06 -9.63
C ASN A 848 31.47 -28.55 -10.95
N GLY A 849 30.93 -27.63 -11.76
CA GLY A 849 30.28 -27.98 -13.04
C GLY A 849 28.88 -28.58 -12.90
N LYS A 850 28.28 -28.47 -11.72
CA LYS A 850 26.91 -28.87 -11.45
C LYS A 850 26.11 -27.69 -10.90
N THR A 851 24.81 -27.71 -11.08
CA THR A 851 23.86 -26.89 -10.34
C THR A 851 23.13 -27.76 -9.33
N ILE A 852 23.17 -27.36 -8.06
CA ILE A 852 22.50 -28.04 -6.96
C ILE A 852 21.30 -27.19 -6.56
N TYR A 853 20.13 -27.82 -6.45
CA TYR A 853 18.87 -27.19 -6.05
C TYR A 853 18.45 -27.76 -4.70
N GLU A 854 18.08 -26.87 -3.78
CA GLU A 854 17.53 -27.22 -2.47
C GLU A 854 16.14 -26.59 -2.35
N ILE A 855 15.13 -27.44 -2.16
CA ILE A 855 13.72 -27.06 -2.09
C ILE A 855 13.16 -27.53 -0.76
N GLU A 856 12.46 -26.64 -0.05
CA GLU A 856 11.73 -26.97 1.17
C GLU A 856 10.25 -26.70 0.95
N VAL A 857 9.45 -27.76 1.00
CA VAL A 857 7.99 -27.74 0.83
C VAL A 857 7.35 -27.72 2.22
N PRO A 858 6.46 -26.76 2.52
CA PRO A 858 5.87 -26.64 3.85
C PRO A 858 4.96 -27.83 4.21
N ALA A 859 4.82 -28.10 5.49
CA ALA A 859 3.94 -29.14 6.01
C ALA A 859 2.49 -28.96 5.49
N ASN A 860 1.81 -30.06 5.25
CA ASN A 860 0.46 -30.14 4.68
C ASN A 860 0.32 -29.58 3.25
N THR A 861 1.43 -29.53 2.51
CA THR A 861 1.40 -29.12 1.10
C THR A 861 2.17 -30.09 0.22
N THR A 862 1.98 -29.97 -1.07
CA THR A 862 2.75 -30.70 -2.10
C THR A 862 3.37 -29.70 -3.05
N ALA A 863 4.37 -30.15 -3.81
CA ALA A 863 4.90 -29.33 -4.90
C ALA A 863 5.17 -30.17 -6.16
N THR A 864 4.87 -29.61 -7.32
CA THR A 864 5.38 -30.12 -8.60
C THR A 864 6.72 -29.44 -8.89
N VAL A 865 7.80 -30.20 -8.74
CA VAL A 865 9.17 -29.71 -8.98
C VAL A 865 9.60 -30.04 -10.40
N ARG A 866 10.12 -29.03 -11.10
CA ARG A 866 10.66 -29.16 -12.47
C ARG A 866 12.07 -28.58 -12.52
N ILE A 867 13.07 -29.42 -12.77
CA ILE A 867 14.48 -29.03 -12.88
C ILE A 867 14.98 -29.31 -14.31
N GLY A 868 15.42 -28.29 -14.99
CA GLY A 868 15.80 -28.37 -16.40
C GLY A 868 14.69 -28.93 -17.29
N THR A 869 15.06 -29.84 -18.21
CA THR A 869 14.13 -30.57 -19.09
C THR A 869 13.81 -31.99 -18.61
N ASP A 870 14.57 -32.51 -17.67
CA ASP A 870 14.67 -33.94 -17.41
C ASP A 870 13.94 -34.38 -16.12
N ILE A 871 13.78 -33.49 -15.14
CA ILE A 871 13.16 -33.81 -13.86
C ILE A 871 11.80 -33.14 -13.78
N THR A 872 10.75 -33.95 -13.62
CA THR A 872 9.41 -33.50 -13.19
C THR A 872 8.91 -34.48 -12.15
N GLU A 873 8.74 -34.00 -10.93
CA GLU A 873 8.37 -34.82 -9.78
C GLU A 873 7.31 -34.12 -8.92
N LEU A 874 6.34 -34.90 -8.43
CA LEU A 874 5.40 -34.48 -7.40
C LEU A 874 6.00 -34.89 -6.05
N VAL A 875 6.25 -33.93 -5.19
CA VAL A 875 6.85 -34.13 -3.87
C VAL A 875 5.92 -33.67 -2.75
N GLU A 876 6.02 -34.32 -1.62
CA GLU A 876 5.34 -33.97 -0.37
C GLU A 876 6.17 -32.99 0.47
N ALA A 877 5.61 -32.58 1.60
CA ALA A 877 6.29 -31.73 2.56
C ALA A 877 7.66 -32.28 2.96
N GLY A 878 8.65 -31.38 3.10
CA GLY A 878 10.00 -31.72 3.49
C GLY A 878 11.08 -31.08 2.62
N LYS A 879 12.31 -31.57 2.79
CA LYS A 879 13.48 -31.08 2.06
C LYS A 879 13.82 -32.01 0.90
N HIS A 880 13.98 -31.45 -0.28
CA HIS A 880 14.31 -32.14 -1.52
C HIS A 880 15.55 -31.52 -2.13
N VAL A 881 16.47 -32.36 -2.62
CA VAL A 881 17.74 -31.92 -3.23
C VAL A 881 17.87 -32.57 -4.59
N TYR A 882 18.16 -31.72 -5.59
CA TYR A 882 18.38 -32.17 -6.97
C TYR A 882 19.74 -31.68 -7.49
N GLU A 883 20.30 -32.41 -8.42
CA GLU A 883 21.54 -32.05 -9.12
C GLU A 883 21.30 -32.07 -10.63
N GLU A 884 21.76 -31.04 -11.30
CA GLU A 884 21.79 -30.95 -12.75
C GLU A 884 23.26 -30.77 -13.19
N VAL A 885 23.73 -31.64 -14.05
CA VAL A 885 25.07 -31.49 -14.63
C VAL A 885 25.03 -30.40 -15.69
N SER A 886 25.81 -29.35 -15.51
CA SER A 886 25.94 -28.33 -16.54
C SER A 886 26.53 -28.93 -17.81
N THR A 887 25.69 -29.26 -18.78
CA THR A 887 26.17 -29.50 -20.15
C THR A 887 26.67 -28.16 -20.64
N LEU A 888 27.99 -27.94 -20.58
CA LEU A 888 28.62 -26.82 -21.27
C LEU A 888 28.18 -26.89 -22.73
N ARG A 889 27.21 -26.06 -23.13
CA ARG A 889 27.04 -25.71 -24.54
C ARG A 889 28.30 -24.94 -24.92
N GLN A 890 29.23 -25.64 -25.64
CA GLN A 890 30.42 -25.05 -26.25
C GLN A 890 30.03 -23.98 -27.27
#